data_7c27259f888b7b8a270157354ea640f6
#
_entry.id   7c27259f888b7b8a270157354ea640f6
#
_cell.length_a   1.000
_cell.length_b   1.000
_cell.length_c   1.000
_cell.angle_alpha   90.00
_cell.angle_beta   90.00
_cell.angle_gamma   90.00
#
_symmetry.space_group_name_H-M   'P 1'
#
loop_
_entity.id
_entity.type
_entity.pdbx_description
1 polymer ?
#
loop_
_entity_poly.entity_id
_entity_poly.type
_entity_poly.pdbx_seq_one_letter_code
_entity_poly.pdbx_strand_id
1 'polypeptide(L)'
;MSKVVAKYIEIPKKNIIDFWSIDKINHIRRLSYSPEASEIFVKNTESLRILDRINFKTNMLNYNSTNISVTKTSLAGFDLEVPVYLGDMSYGALSGNPNIVIAKTAEITKTMAGTGEGGLYGSVKDTKRIFIQWASARFGVSYDELKTGAGIVIKIGQGAKPGIGGHLPGSKVTHDISIARKIPEGIDAISPAPHHDIYSIEDLAQRIEALKIMSGKPVYVKVAATNYIPYIVTGIARSGAAGVIIDGHGAGTGAAPVTVRDSLGIPVEMAVASSHNILVREGLRENFSIIAAGRISDSTDAIKLYALGADVVSLGTSVLIAMGCVMVRKCNLGYCPAALTNKADNKTMIDLDYGVNHTVNFVNGFKMEIEKMMSVLGIKTMKDLIGNTAFLCGEGLSKNTLKVLGIRSESTENLNFKQGMFKPDKKYINELIIKGEPVISSMGSNAPPDVELPSRIIDWLRLDGAQVTRPSIDPYREDINLNFCLCGGRINISMPVMVKVSGADKEVKNALSWAAMFTGTMIIDDDLQKDFSDISITGDTVYKYKGHSYSTSRNLDNTMDGFVIREDSELEINIASLDQELKDRGIRENFDIIGEINYFRNTGDIVKYLALGCDSVIISYQIFEDGLNNSYSNIREKAVNFLMGIKKEIGLISGAMGIANLQYSIVGNTELLRSINLDNNIARKINVAEAGST
;
A
#
# COMPACT_ATOMS: atom_id res chain seq x y z
N MET A 1 -34.39 -15.09 -8.57
CA MET A 1 -33.02 -14.54 -8.61
C MET A 1 -32.68 -14.20 -10.04
N SER A 2 -32.50 -12.94 -10.37
CA SER A 2 -32.04 -12.55 -11.71
C SER A 2 -30.55 -12.84 -11.83
N LYS A 3 -30.17 -13.73 -12.75
CA LYS A 3 -28.77 -13.98 -13.09
C LYS A 3 -28.30 -12.87 -14.03
N VAL A 4 -27.29 -12.10 -13.63
CA VAL A 4 -26.60 -11.18 -14.53
C VAL A 4 -25.52 -11.95 -15.27
N VAL A 5 -25.76 -12.22 -16.55
CA VAL A 5 -24.66 -12.53 -17.47
C VAL A 5 -23.96 -11.22 -17.73
N ALA A 6 -22.70 -11.09 -17.37
CA ALA A 6 -21.93 -9.87 -17.62
C ALA A 6 -21.85 -9.68 -19.16
N LYS A 7 -22.80 -8.94 -19.73
CA LYS A 7 -22.66 -8.45 -21.11
C LYS A 7 -21.39 -7.60 -21.16
N TYR A 8 -20.70 -7.68 -22.28
CA TYR A 8 -19.52 -6.86 -22.58
C TYR A 8 -19.85 -5.37 -22.30
N ILE A 9 -19.48 -4.90 -21.12
CA ILE A 9 -19.68 -3.49 -20.76
C ILE A 9 -18.44 -2.78 -21.26
N GLU A 10 -18.60 -1.91 -22.25
CA GLU A 10 -17.52 -1.04 -22.71
C GLU A 10 -16.98 -0.24 -21.50
N ILE A 11 -15.68 -0.34 -21.29
CA ILE A 11 -15.01 0.47 -20.26
C ILE A 11 -14.96 1.90 -20.80
N PRO A 12 -15.47 2.88 -20.05
CA PRO A 12 -15.38 4.27 -20.47
C PRO A 12 -13.91 4.62 -20.75
N LYS A 13 -13.61 5.16 -21.91
CA LYS A 13 -12.29 5.70 -22.24
C LYS A 13 -12.02 6.86 -21.28
N LYS A 14 -11.33 6.62 -20.21
CA LYS A 14 -10.78 7.65 -19.33
C LYS A 14 -9.31 7.83 -19.67
N ASN A 15 -8.91 9.07 -19.92
CA ASN A 15 -7.51 9.50 -20.05
C ASN A 15 -6.79 9.52 -18.69
N ILE A 16 -7.07 8.55 -17.81
CA ILE A 16 -6.38 8.38 -16.52
C ILE A 16 -5.46 7.19 -16.72
N ILE A 17 -4.19 7.45 -16.66
CA ILE A 17 -3.15 6.42 -16.64
C ILE A 17 -3.26 5.73 -15.27
N ASP A 18 -3.87 4.57 -15.27
CA ASP A 18 -4.08 3.71 -14.11
C ASP A 18 -3.16 2.48 -14.28
N PHE A 19 -2.69 1.93 -13.18
CA PHE A 19 -1.99 0.64 -13.20
C PHE A 19 -2.79 -0.42 -13.97
N TRP A 20 -4.11 -0.46 -13.78
CA TRP A 20 -5.04 -1.28 -14.54
C TRP A 20 -5.43 -0.57 -15.84
N SER A 21 -4.47 -0.48 -16.77
CA SER A 21 -4.72 0.10 -18.09
C SER A 21 -5.77 -0.72 -18.86
N ILE A 22 -6.37 -0.08 -19.89
CA ILE A 22 -7.34 -0.74 -20.77
C ILE A 22 -6.70 -1.97 -21.42
N ASP A 23 -5.42 -1.90 -21.81
CA ASP A 23 -4.72 -2.99 -22.46
C ASP A 23 -4.56 -4.20 -21.54
N LYS A 24 -4.18 -3.98 -20.28
CA LYS A 24 -4.09 -5.04 -19.28
C LYS A 24 -5.44 -5.70 -19.02
N ILE A 25 -6.49 -4.91 -18.89
CA ILE A 25 -7.85 -5.42 -18.68
C ILE A 25 -8.31 -6.23 -19.89
N ASN A 26 -8.07 -5.72 -21.11
CA ASN A 26 -8.43 -6.42 -22.34
C ASN A 26 -7.61 -7.70 -22.52
N HIS A 27 -6.34 -7.70 -22.17
CA HIS A 27 -5.50 -8.90 -22.17
C HIS A 27 -6.07 -9.99 -21.26
N ILE A 28 -6.36 -9.66 -19.98
CA ILE A 28 -6.96 -10.60 -19.05
C ILE A 28 -8.30 -11.14 -19.56
N ARG A 29 -9.16 -10.26 -20.10
CA ARG A 29 -10.44 -10.66 -20.66
C ARG A 29 -10.28 -11.58 -21.87
N ARG A 30 -9.35 -11.28 -22.78
CA ARG A 30 -9.07 -12.13 -23.93
C ARG A 30 -8.70 -13.54 -23.48
N LEU A 31 -7.79 -13.68 -22.52
CA LEU A 31 -7.44 -14.99 -21.94
C LEU A 31 -8.64 -15.68 -21.25
N SER A 32 -9.53 -14.91 -20.62
CA SER A 32 -10.72 -15.48 -19.98
C SER A 32 -11.76 -16.03 -20.95
N TYR A 33 -11.78 -15.56 -22.21
CA TYR A 33 -12.63 -16.11 -23.26
C TYR A 33 -11.97 -17.28 -23.98
N SER A 34 -10.67 -17.19 -24.24
CA SER A 34 -9.92 -18.25 -24.94
C SER A 34 -8.49 -18.33 -24.42
N PRO A 35 -8.11 -19.42 -23.74
CA PRO A 35 -6.72 -19.62 -23.31
C PRO A 35 -5.74 -19.70 -24.49
N GLU A 36 -6.21 -20.13 -25.68
CA GLU A 36 -5.41 -20.20 -26.91
C GLU A 36 -5.00 -18.81 -27.43
N ALA A 37 -5.67 -17.76 -26.99
CA ALA A 37 -5.28 -16.37 -27.26
C ALA A 37 -4.02 -15.93 -26.47
N SER A 38 -3.36 -16.88 -25.80
CA SER A 38 -2.14 -16.66 -25.05
C SER A 38 -1.01 -16.16 -25.95
N GLU A 39 -0.43 -15.01 -25.60
CA GLU A 39 0.74 -14.44 -26.23
C GLU A 39 1.61 -13.73 -25.17
N ILE A 40 2.90 -13.60 -25.45
CA ILE A 40 3.77 -12.87 -24.52
C ILE A 40 3.31 -11.41 -24.53
N PHE A 41 2.79 -10.96 -23.40
CA PHE A 41 2.32 -9.59 -23.25
C PHE A 41 3.50 -8.63 -23.17
N VAL A 42 3.69 -7.81 -24.21
CA VAL A 42 4.69 -6.75 -24.22
C VAL A 42 4.02 -5.49 -23.68
N LYS A 43 4.42 -5.07 -22.49
CA LYS A 43 3.91 -3.84 -21.90
C LYS A 43 4.35 -2.63 -22.68
N ASN A 44 3.43 -1.70 -22.91
CA ASN A 44 3.78 -0.34 -23.30
C ASN A 44 4.51 0.31 -22.12
N THR A 45 5.68 0.90 -22.33
CA THR A 45 6.69 1.31 -21.35
C THR A 45 6.29 2.53 -20.49
N GLU A 46 5.04 2.91 -20.45
CA GLU A 46 4.59 4.12 -19.73
C GLU A 46 4.41 3.92 -18.21
N SER A 47 4.44 2.69 -17.73
CA SER A 47 4.34 2.41 -16.28
C SER A 47 5.71 2.50 -15.62
N LEU A 48 5.78 3.16 -14.47
CA LEU A 48 7.03 3.50 -13.78
C LEU A 48 7.29 2.66 -12.53
N ARG A 49 6.56 1.54 -12.32
CA ARG A 49 6.86 0.61 -11.22
C ARG A 49 8.28 0.07 -11.37
N ILE A 50 8.91 -0.27 -10.24
CA ILE A 50 10.19 -0.97 -10.24
C ILE A 50 10.12 -2.24 -11.10
N LEU A 51 9.05 -3.05 -10.95
CA LEU A 51 8.85 -4.28 -11.71
C LEU A 51 8.75 -4.03 -13.23
N ASP A 52 8.20 -2.90 -13.67
CA ASP A 52 8.11 -2.54 -15.10
C ASP A 52 9.47 -2.09 -15.67
N ARG A 53 10.39 -1.63 -14.82
CA ARG A 53 11.76 -1.25 -15.17
C ARG A 53 12.75 -2.42 -15.17
N ILE A 54 12.31 -3.59 -14.69
CA ILE A 54 13.05 -4.83 -14.84
C ILE A 54 12.72 -5.42 -16.21
N ASN A 55 13.73 -5.62 -17.03
CA ASN A 55 13.60 -6.16 -18.38
C ASN A 55 14.34 -7.49 -18.49
N PHE A 56 14.06 -8.24 -19.58
CA PHE A 56 14.82 -9.44 -19.93
C PHE A 56 15.98 -9.05 -20.83
N LYS A 57 17.17 -9.61 -20.59
CA LYS A 57 18.32 -9.41 -21.46
C LYS A 57 18.05 -9.94 -22.86
N THR A 58 18.11 -9.09 -23.86
CA THR A 58 17.76 -9.43 -25.26
C THR A 58 18.63 -10.53 -25.85
N ASN A 59 19.89 -10.62 -25.44
CA ASN A 59 20.83 -11.67 -25.87
C ASN A 59 20.53 -13.06 -25.29
N MET A 60 19.61 -13.16 -24.33
CA MET A 60 19.16 -14.42 -23.73
C MET A 60 17.79 -14.87 -24.25
N LEU A 61 17.13 -14.10 -25.12
CA LEU A 61 15.82 -14.41 -25.66
C LEU A 61 15.95 -15.19 -26.98
N ASN A 62 15.42 -16.41 -27.00
CA ASN A 62 15.32 -17.24 -28.21
C ASN A 62 13.87 -17.50 -28.58
N TYR A 63 13.29 -16.63 -29.38
CA TYR A 63 11.88 -16.73 -29.81
C TYR A 63 11.59 -17.96 -30.72
N ASN A 64 12.62 -18.58 -31.27
CA ASN A 64 12.51 -19.82 -32.07
C ASN A 64 12.71 -21.08 -31.23
N SER A 65 12.75 -20.97 -29.90
CA SER A 65 12.91 -22.10 -29.01
C SER A 65 11.71 -23.07 -29.13
N THR A 66 12.03 -24.34 -29.29
CA THR A 66 11.07 -25.45 -29.24
C THR A 66 11.14 -26.23 -27.93
N ASN A 67 11.85 -25.70 -26.94
CA ASN A 67 11.99 -26.34 -25.64
C ASN A 67 10.63 -26.42 -24.94
N ILE A 68 10.34 -27.60 -24.39
CA ILE A 68 9.17 -27.79 -23.53
C ILE A 68 9.55 -27.34 -22.13
N SER A 69 8.84 -26.34 -21.61
CA SER A 69 8.97 -25.85 -20.25
C SER A 69 7.80 -26.30 -19.40
N VAL A 70 8.05 -26.59 -18.13
CA VAL A 70 7.04 -27.14 -17.21
C VAL A 70 6.91 -26.22 -16.01
N THR A 71 5.69 -25.74 -15.78
CA THR A 71 5.36 -24.84 -14.65
C THR A 71 5.03 -25.59 -13.35
N LYS A 72 5.13 -26.92 -13.32
CA LYS A 72 4.81 -27.71 -12.13
C LYS A 72 5.69 -27.35 -10.95
N THR A 73 5.05 -27.19 -9.81
CA THR A 73 5.68 -26.95 -8.50
C THR A 73 4.83 -27.58 -7.40
N SER A 74 5.16 -27.36 -6.15
CA SER A 74 4.36 -27.84 -5.02
C SER A 74 4.15 -26.75 -3.98
N LEU A 75 3.00 -26.79 -3.29
CA LEU A 75 2.68 -25.90 -2.17
C LEU A 75 1.81 -26.65 -1.17
N ALA A 76 2.15 -26.55 0.12
CA ALA A 76 1.38 -27.20 1.20
C ALA A 76 1.15 -28.72 1.01
N GLY A 77 2.07 -29.42 0.36
CA GLY A 77 1.95 -30.86 0.06
C GLY A 77 1.08 -31.21 -1.16
N PHE A 78 0.63 -30.20 -1.91
CA PHE A 78 -0.11 -30.39 -3.16
C PHE A 78 0.76 -30.06 -4.37
N ASP A 79 0.65 -30.88 -5.41
CA ASP A 79 1.22 -30.55 -6.71
C ASP A 79 0.38 -29.46 -7.38
N LEU A 80 1.05 -28.43 -7.91
CA LEU A 80 0.47 -27.36 -8.70
C LEU A 80 0.84 -27.52 -10.18
N GLU A 81 -0.14 -27.43 -11.07
CA GLU A 81 0.11 -27.41 -12.52
C GLU A 81 0.59 -26.03 -12.98
N VAL A 82 0.26 -24.98 -12.23
CA VAL A 82 0.76 -23.63 -12.43
C VAL A 82 1.00 -22.96 -11.06
N PRO A 83 2.10 -22.22 -10.85
CA PRO A 83 2.48 -21.65 -9.56
C PRO A 83 1.67 -20.40 -9.23
N VAL A 84 0.35 -20.53 -9.18
CA VAL A 84 -0.61 -19.46 -8.91
C VAL A 84 -1.44 -19.77 -7.67
N TYR A 85 -1.64 -18.74 -6.86
CA TYR A 85 -2.57 -18.68 -5.75
C TYR A 85 -3.69 -17.70 -6.11
N LEU A 86 -4.95 -18.17 -6.18
CA LEU A 86 -6.09 -17.29 -6.39
C LEU A 86 -6.36 -16.53 -5.11
N GLY A 87 -6.15 -15.23 -5.16
CA GLY A 87 -6.03 -14.36 -3.98
C GLY A 87 -7.26 -14.39 -3.07
N ASP A 88 -7.03 -14.19 -1.79
CA ASP A 88 -8.04 -14.19 -0.74
C ASP A 88 -9.23 -13.27 -1.07
N MET A 89 -10.44 -13.83 -1.10
CA MET A 89 -11.68 -13.11 -1.38
C MET A 89 -12.67 -13.33 -0.23
N SER A 90 -12.72 -12.36 0.70
CA SER A 90 -13.56 -12.48 1.88
C SER A 90 -15.05 -12.47 1.54
N TYR A 91 -15.80 -13.49 2.01
CA TYR A 91 -17.25 -13.49 1.92
C TYR A 91 -17.83 -12.35 2.76
N GLY A 92 -18.67 -11.53 2.12
CA GLY A 92 -19.20 -10.29 2.65
C GLY A 92 -18.50 -9.04 2.11
N ALA A 93 -17.18 -9.05 1.94
CA ALA A 93 -16.51 -8.01 1.12
C ALA A 93 -16.92 -8.16 -0.35
N LEU A 94 -16.94 -9.40 -0.84
CA LEU A 94 -17.56 -9.83 -2.09
C LEU A 94 -18.81 -10.66 -1.81
N SER A 95 -19.66 -10.88 -2.83
CA SER A 95 -20.78 -11.82 -2.78
C SER A 95 -20.28 -13.28 -2.70
N GLY A 96 -21.18 -14.24 -2.45
CA GLY A 96 -20.78 -15.64 -2.26
C GLY A 96 -20.20 -16.31 -3.50
N ASN A 97 -20.72 -15.99 -4.69
CA ASN A 97 -20.30 -16.68 -5.92
C ASN A 97 -18.81 -16.49 -6.27
N PRO A 98 -18.17 -15.30 -6.16
CA PRO A 98 -16.74 -15.18 -6.33
C PRO A 98 -15.91 -16.12 -5.47
N ASN A 99 -16.34 -16.35 -4.22
CA ASN A 99 -15.69 -17.28 -3.31
C ASN A 99 -15.74 -18.72 -3.83
N ILE A 100 -16.93 -19.16 -4.32
CA ILE A 100 -17.14 -20.47 -4.92
C ILE A 100 -16.35 -20.62 -6.25
N VAL A 101 -16.33 -19.56 -7.06
CA VAL A 101 -15.59 -19.55 -8.34
C VAL A 101 -14.12 -19.84 -8.12
N ILE A 102 -13.43 -19.12 -7.22
CA ILE A 102 -11.99 -19.34 -6.99
C ILE A 102 -11.72 -20.74 -6.43
N ALA A 103 -12.57 -21.23 -5.54
CA ALA A 103 -12.44 -22.56 -4.97
C ALA A 103 -12.56 -23.67 -6.04
N LYS A 104 -13.60 -23.61 -6.89
CA LYS A 104 -13.78 -24.55 -8.00
C LYS A 104 -12.68 -24.42 -9.05
N THR A 105 -12.26 -23.19 -9.37
CA THR A 105 -11.15 -22.96 -10.30
C THR A 105 -9.86 -23.59 -9.79
N ALA A 106 -9.54 -23.45 -8.48
CA ALA A 106 -8.35 -24.05 -7.89
C ALA A 106 -8.33 -25.59 -8.02
N GLU A 107 -9.48 -26.26 -7.82
CA GLU A 107 -9.60 -27.71 -8.02
C GLU A 107 -9.40 -28.11 -9.48
N ILE A 108 -10.06 -27.42 -10.43
CA ILE A 108 -10.01 -27.73 -11.86
C ILE A 108 -8.60 -27.52 -12.43
N THR A 109 -7.99 -26.38 -12.12
CA THR A 109 -6.68 -25.97 -12.66
C THR A 109 -5.50 -26.50 -11.84
N LYS A 110 -5.78 -27.20 -10.74
CA LYS A 110 -4.77 -27.65 -9.78
C LYS A 110 -3.84 -26.54 -9.30
N THR A 111 -4.44 -25.36 -8.99
CA THR A 111 -3.80 -24.24 -8.31
C THR A 111 -4.20 -24.24 -6.83
N MET A 112 -4.01 -23.11 -6.15
CA MET A 112 -4.48 -22.89 -4.78
C MET A 112 -5.33 -21.62 -4.71
N ALA A 113 -6.21 -21.56 -3.70
CA ALA A 113 -7.01 -20.37 -3.40
C ALA A 113 -7.05 -20.09 -1.88
N GLY A 114 -7.51 -18.92 -1.48
CA GLY A 114 -7.71 -18.54 -0.08
C GLY A 114 -9.10 -18.02 0.22
N THR A 115 -9.61 -18.32 1.42
CA THR A 115 -10.95 -17.86 1.86
C THR A 115 -11.03 -16.36 2.11
N GLY A 116 -9.93 -15.73 2.50
CA GLY A 116 -9.99 -14.41 3.16
C GLY A 116 -10.70 -14.50 4.52
N GLU A 117 -11.02 -13.35 5.13
CA GLU A 117 -11.55 -13.21 6.50
C GLU A 117 -13.03 -13.59 6.65
N GLY A 118 -13.69 -14.09 5.60
CA GLY A 118 -15.13 -14.25 5.58
C GLY A 118 -15.66 -15.57 6.15
N GLY A 119 -14.79 -16.48 6.58
CA GLY A 119 -15.17 -17.86 6.89
C GLY A 119 -15.47 -18.68 5.63
N LEU A 120 -16.03 -19.88 5.79
CA LEU A 120 -16.41 -20.78 4.71
C LEU A 120 -17.86 -20.57 4.27
N TYR A 121 -18.09 -20.43 2.98
CA TYR A 121 -19.41 -20.21 2.38
C TYR A 121 -19.77 -21.32 1.38
N GLY A 122 -20.96 -21.91 1.57
CA GLY A 122 -21.50 -22.90 0.64
C GLY A 122 -20.55 -24.06 0.36
N SER A 123 -20.37 -24.43 -0.89
CA SER A 123 -19.52 -25.54 -1.34
C SER A 123 -18.02 -25.29 -1.24
N VAL A 124 -17.59 -24.12 -0.81
CA VAL A 124 -16.16 -23.83 -0.56
C VAL A 124 -15.56 -24.76 0.49
N LYS A 125 -16.35 -25.15 1.48
CA LYS A 125 -15.93 -26.11 2.53
C LYS A 125 -15.55 -27.50 2.01
N ASP A 126 -16.03 -27.88 0.83
CA ASP A 126 -15.75 -29.19 0.22
C ASP A 126 -14.46 -29.17 -0.62
N THR A 127 -13.83 -28.00 -0.76
CA THR A 127 -12.61 -27.77 -1.56
C THR A 127 -11.38 -28.15 -0.77
N LYS A 128 -10.50 -28.99 -1.37
CA LYS A 128 -9.23 -29.39 -0.75
C LYS A 128 -8.10 -28.39 -0.99
N ARG A 129 -8.17 -27.62 -2.09
CA ARG A 129 -7.13 -26.70 -2.53
C ARG A 129 -7.35 -25.26 -2.08
N ILE A 130 -7.84 -25.08 -0.84
CA ILE A 130 -8.12 -23.78 -0.27
C ILE A 130 -7.42 -23.59 1.08
N PHE A 131 -6.86 -22.42 1.29
CA PHE A 131 -6.30 -22.01 2.59
C PHE A 131 -7.36 -21.32 3.44
N ILE A 132 -7.43 -21.71 4.70
CA ILE A 132 -8.33 -21.11 5.68
C ILE A 132 -7.60 -19.95 6.37
N GLN A 133 -8.19 -18.76 6.33
CA GLN A 133 -7.56 -17.59 6.92
C GLN A 133 -7.86 -17.46 8.42
N TRP A 134 -6.80 -17.34 9.22
CA TRP A 134 -6.82 -16.97 10.62
C TRP A 134 -6.57 -15.46 10.73
N ALA A 135 -7.65 -14.67 10.78
CA ALA A 135 -7.59 -13.22 10.95
C ALA A 135 -7.63 -12.83 12.43
N SER A 136 -7.32 -11.56 12.75
CA SER A 136 -7.35 -11.05 14.13
C SER A 136 -8.71 -11.16 14.80
N ALA A 137 -9.81 -10.97 14.07
CA ALA A 137 -11.18 -11.12 14.60
C ALA A 137 -11.69 -12.55 14.68
N ARG A 138 -10.99 -13.55 14.13
CA ARG A 138 -11.40 -14.97 14.13
C ARG A 138 -12.77 -15.23 13.49
N PHE A 139 -13.23 -14.38 12.57
CA PHE A 139 -14.51 -14.55 11.89
C PHE A 139 -14.63 -15.92 11.21
N GLY A 140 -15.70 -16.66 11.53
CA GLY A 140 -16.03 -17.95 10.97
C GLY A 140 -15.06 -19.09 11.33
N VAL A 141 -14.11 -18.86 12.22
CA VAL A 141 -13.13 -19.89 12.60
C VAL A 141 -13.72 -20.86 13.62
N SER A 142 -13.58 -22.17 13.34
CA SER A 142 -13.85 -23.27 14.28
C SER A 142 -12.86 -24.40 14.06
N TYR A 143 -12.83 -25.33 15.00
CA TYR A 143 -11.97 -26.50 14.93
C TYR A 143 -12.18 -27.33 13.66
N ASP A 144 -13.45 -27.57 13.31
CA ASP A 144 -13.80 -28.34 12.12
C ASP A 144 -13.39 -27.64 10.82
N GLU A 145 -13.58 -26.30 10.75
CA GLU A 145 -13.17 -25.51 9.60
C GLU A 145 -11.65 -25.50 9.41
N LEU A 146 -10.88 -25.41 10.50
CA LEU A 146 -9.41 -25.44 10.43
C LEU A 146 -8.85 -26.78 9.92
N LYS A 147 -9.59 -27.87 10.04
CA LYS A 147 -9.20 -29.20 9.50
C LYS A 147 -9.48 -29.36 8.03
N THR A 148 -10.34 -28.51 7.46
CA THR A 148 -10.62 -28.52 6.03
C THR A 148 -9.49 -27.87 5.23
N GLY A 149 -9.54 -28.00 3.91
CA GLY A 149 -8.60 -27.32 3.01
C GLY A 149 -7.15 -27.78 3.07
N ALA A 150 -6.28 -27.00 2.46
CA ALA A 150 -4.85 -27.30 2.26
C ALA A 150 -3.96 -26.86 3.43
N GLY A 151 -4.33 -25.78 4.10
CA GLY A 151 -3.51 -25.18 5.15
C GLY A 151 -4.19 -23.98 5.78
N ILE A 152 -3.48 -23.35 6.72
CA ILE A 152 -3.96 -22.19 7.46
C ILE A 152 -3.07 -20.99 7.13
N VAL A 153 -3.66 -19.80 6.95
CA VAL A 153 -2.94 -18.53 6.79
C VAL A 153 -3.22 -17.63 7.98
N ILE A 154 -2.23 -17.40 8.83
CA ILE A 154 -2.29 -16.33 9.84
C ILE A 154 -2.09 -15.00 9.13
N LYS A 155 -3.12 -14.15 9.11
CA LYS A 155 -3.04 -12.83 8.49
C LYS A 155 -2.67 -11.77 9.52
N ILE A 156 -1.44 -11.30 9.44
CA ILE A 156 -0.95 -10.17 10.25
C ILE A 156 -1.30 -8.84 9.59
N GLY A 157 -1.22 -8.77 8.25
CA GLY A 157 -1.50 -7.55 7.51
C GLY A 157 -1.77 -7.79 6.03
N GLN A 158 -1.99 -6.71 5.29
CA GLN A 158 -2.20 -6.73 3.84
C GLN A 158 -1.60 -5.46 3.20
N GLY A 159 -1.06 -5.60 1.99
CA GLY A 159 -0.37 -4.52 1.28
C GLY A 159 -1.25 -3.34 0.88
N ALA A 160 -2.57 -3.54 0.81
CA ALA A 160 -3.52 -2.47 0.52
C ALA A 160 -3.64 -1.44 1.65
N LYS A 161 -3.40 -1.82 2.89
CA LYS A 161 -3.49 -0.98 4.09
C LYS A 161 -2.66 -1.56 5.24
N PRO A 162 -1.33 -1.46 5.16
CA PRO A 162 -0.45 -1.95 6.21
C PRO A 162 -0.85 -1.37 7.58
N GLY A 163 -0.87 -2.21 8.61
CA GLY A 163 -1.21 -1.80 9.98
C GLY A 163 -2.68 -1.46 10.24
N ILE A 164 -3.58 -1.66 9.27
CA ILE A 164 -5.02 -1.46 9.46
C ILE A 164 -5.76 -2.77 9.25
N GLY A 165 -6.70 -3.06 10.15
CA GLY A 165 -7.56 -4.22 10.10
C GLY A 165 -8.67 -4.17 9.03
N GLY A 166 -9.54 -5.18 9.03
CA GLY A 166 -10.69 -5.27 8.15
C GLY A 166 -11.91 -4.56 8.73
N HIS A 167 -12.72 -3.94 7.87
CA HIS A 167 -14.03 -3.39 8.24
C HIS A 167 -15.04 -3.75 7.17
N LEU A 168 -16.09 -4.45 7.58
CA LEU A 168 -17.28 -4.72 6.79
C LEU A 168 -18.46 -4.01 7.44
N PRO A 169 -19.05 -2.99 6.77
CA PRO A 169 -20.20 -2.28 7.32
C PRO A 169 -21.40 -3.21 7.57
N GLY A 170 -22.14 -2.99 8.64
CA GLY A 170 -23.32 -3.76 9.01
C GLY A 170 -24.39 -3.82 7.91
N SER A 171 -24.50 -2.75 7.11
CA SER A 171 -25.36 -2.72 5.92
C SER A 171 -25.06 -3.78 4.86
N LYS A 172 -23.90 -4.43 4.93
CA LYS A 172 -23.49 -5.55 4.08
C LYS A 172 -23.60 -6.91 4.79
N VAL A 173 -23.78 -6.94 6.13
CA VAL A 173 -23.85 -8.18 6.91
C VAL A 173 -25.26 -8.73 6.86
N THR A 174 -25.51 -9.58 5.87
CA THR A 174 -26.76 -10.33 5.71
C THR A 174 -26.82 -11.54 6.65
N HIS A 175 -27.99 -12.18 6.72
CA HIS A 175 -28.18 -13.43 7.45
C HIS A 175 -27.13 -14.50 7.10
N ASP A 176 -26.90 -14.75 5.81
CA ASP A 176 -25.91 -15.76 5.37
C ASP A 176 -24.49 -15.38 5.77
N ILE A 177 -24.14 -14.10 5.71
CA ILE A 177 -22.83 -13.59 6.14
C ILE A 177 -22.69 -13.69 7.67
N SER A 178 -23.76 -13.43 8.42
CA SER A 178 -23.77 -13.57 9.88
C SER A 178 -23.48 -15.00 10.30
N ILE A 179 -24.08 -15.99 9.63
CA ILE A 179 -23.82 -17.41 9.86
C ILE A 179 -22.35 -17.76 9.51
N ALA A 180 -21.86 -17.39 8.31
CA ALA A 180 -20.53 -17.72 7.87
C ALA A 180 -19.44 -17.08 8.74
N ARG A 181 -19.65 -15.86 9.21
CA ARG A 181 -18.69 -15.12 10.06
C ARG A 181 -18.88 -15.37 11.56
N LYS A 182 -20.01 -15.98 11.96
CA LYS A 182 -20.40 -16.22 13.37
C LYS A 182 -20.51 -14.92 14.15
N ILE A 183 -21.18 -13.92 13.56
CA ILE A 183 -21.46 -12.60 14.12
C ILE A 183 -22.94 -12.26 13.97
N PRO A 184 -23.50 -11.34 14.75
CA PRO A 184 -24.88 -10.88 14.57
C PRO A 184 -25.11 -10.21 13.21
N GLU A 185 -26.31 -10.38 12.65
CA GLU A 185 -26.75 -9.71 11.42
C GLU A 185 -26.87 -8.19 11.62
N GLY A 186 -26.53 -7.42 10.58
CA GLY A 186 -26.67 -5.96 10.57
C GLY A 186 -25.65 -5.18 11.41
N ILE A 187 -24.70 -5.85 12.05
CA ILE A 187 -23.65 -5.23 12.86
C ILE A 187 -22.34 -5.16 12.09
N ASP A 188 -21.61 -4.06 12.27
CA ASP A 188 -20.28 -3.88 11.66
C ASP A 188 -19.33 -5.00 12.09
N ALA A 189 -18.71 -5.66 11.11
CA ALA A 189 -17.70 -6.68 11.34
C ALA A 189 -16.30 -6.05 11.24
N ILE A 190 -15.70 -5.76 12.40
CA ILE A 190 -14.40 -5.09 12.51
C ILE A 190 -13.35 -6.11 12.95
N SER A 191 -12.32 -6.30 12.12
CA SER A 191 -11.08 -6.99 12.51
C SER A 191 -10.15 -5.99 13.17
N PRO A 192 -9.70 -6.21 14.43
CA PRO A 192 -8.64 -5.39 15.01
C PRO A 192 -7.39 -5.38 14.13
N ALA A 193 -6.64 -4.30 14.17
CA ALA A 193 -5.38 -4.24 13.44
C ALA A 193 -4.37 -5.29 13.97
N PRO A 194 -4.04 -5.32 15.28
CA PRO A 194 -3.19 -6.38 15.85
C PRO A 194 -4.02 -7.63 16.22
N HIS A 195 -3.35 -8.78 16.27
CA HIS A 195 -3.87 -9.96 16.96
C HIS A 195 -3.71 -9.77 18.46
N HIS A 196 -4.75 -10.09 19.25
CA HIS A 196 -4.71 -9.97 20.72
C HIS A 196 -3.80 -10.97 21.43
N ASP A 197 -3.26 -11.93 20.71
CA ASP A 197 -2.45 -13.04 21.20
C ASP A 197 -1.12 -13.20 20.43
N ILE A 198 -0.72 -12.20 19.63
CA ILE A 198 0.53 -12.19 18.86
C ILE A 198 1.11 -10.78 18.91
N TYR A 199 2.05 -10.55 19.82
CA TYR A 199 2.76 -9.28 19.99
C TYR A 199 4.27 -9.40 19.73
N SER A 200 4.75 -10.61 19.47
CA SER A 200 6.15 -10.90 19.17
C SER A 200 6.27 -12.09 18.21
N ILE A 201 7.50 -12.34 17.74
CA ILE A 201 7.82 -13.54 16.94
C ILE A 201 7.64 -14.81 17.76
N GLU A 202 7.89 -14.77 19.05
CA GLU A 202 7.71 -15.89 19.98
C GLU A 202 6.23 -16.25 20.14
N ASP A 203 5.35 -15.26 20.30
CA ASP A 203 3.90 -15.49 20.33
C ASP A 203 3.42 -16.09 19.02
N LEU A 204 3.94 -15.58 17.88
CA LEU A 204 3.65 -16.12 16.57
C LEU A 204 4.07 -17.59 16.46
N ALA A 205 5.25 -17.96 16.96
CA ALA A 205 5.75 -19.33 16.96
C ALA A 205 4.81 -20.27 17.75
N GLN A 206 4.40 -19.88 18.94
CA GLN A 206 3.42 -20.62 19.76
C GLN A 206 2.09 -20.78 19.03
N ARG A 207 1.60 -19.72 18.37
CA ARG A 207 0.35 -19.78 17.61
C ARG A 207 0.46 -20.72 16.41
N ILE A 208 1.58 -20.70 15.68
CA ILE A 208 1.85 -21.60 14.56
C ILE A 208 1.85 -23.04 15.03
N GLU A 209 2.56 -23.34 16.11
CA GLU A 209 2.62 -24.69 16.67
C GLU A 209 1.23 -25.18 17.10
N ALA A 210 0.49 -24.38 17.85
CA ALA A 210 -0.86 -24.72 18.29
C ALA A 210 -1.79 -25.01 17.10
N LEU A 211 -1.75 -24.21 16.03
CA LEU A 211 -2.55 -24.44 14.84
C LEU A 211 -2.13 -25.70 14.08
N LYS A 212 -0.86 -26.02 13.99
CA LYS A 212 -0.35 -27.26 13.40
C LYS A 212 -0.84 -28.48 14.15
N ILE A 213 -0.70 -28.47 15.47
CA ILE A 213 -1.16 -29.59 16.33
C ILE A 213 -2.67 -29.79 16.18
N MET A 214 -3.42 -28.70 16.22
CA MET A 214 -4.88 -28.73 16.21
C MET A 214 -5.46 -29.19 14.87
N SER A 215 -4.88 -28.73 13.75
CA SER A 215 -5.40 -28.95 12.40
C SER A 215 -4.74 -30.13 11.66
N GLY A 216 -3.49 -30.45 11.99
CA GLY A 216 -2.65 -31.34 11.19
C GLY A 216 -2.19 -30.72 9.86
N LYS A 217 -2.32 -29.41 9.68
CA LYS A 217 -2.08 -28.70 8.41
C LYS A 217 -0.87 -27.78 8.50
N PRO A 218 -0.19 -27.51 7.38
CA PRO A 218 0.85 -26.50 7.33
C PRO A 218 0.26 -25.09 7.59
N VAL A 219 1.04 -24.24 8.27
CA VAL A 219 0.66 -22.86 8.59
C VAL A 219 1.55 -21.90 7.82
N TYR A 220 0.93 -20.96 7.14
CA TYR A 220 1.54 -19.84 6.44
C TYR A 220 1.24 -18.55 7.18
N VAL A 221 2.04 -17.50 6.94
CA VAL A 221 1.81 -16.18 7.52
C VAL A 221 1.69 -15.16 6.40
N LYS A 222 0.63 -14.34 6.42
CA LYS A 222 0.46 -13.24 5.46
C LYS A 222 0.82 -11.92 6.10
N VAL A 223 1.72 -11.18 5.48
CA VAL A 223 2.22 -9.88 5.92
C VAL A 223 2.14 -8.84 4.80
N ALA A 224 1.99 -7.58 5.16
CA ALA A 224 2.25 -6.49 4.23
C ALA A 224 3.77 -6.34 4.00
N ALA A 225 4.16 -5.97 2.79
CA ALA A 225 5.54 -5.61 2.51
C ALA A 225 5.87 -4.27 3.17
N THR A 226 6.71 -4.27 4.20
CA THR A 226 7.11 -3.11 4.98
C THR A 226 8.63 -3.00 5.06
N ASN A 227 9.13 -1.97 5.73
CA ASN A 227 10.55 -1.62 5.76
C ASN A 227 11.47 -2.76 6.24
N TYR A 228 11.01 -3.52 7.24
CA TYR A 228 11.79 -4.58 7.87
C TYR A 228 11.44 -5.98 7.37
N ILE A 229 10.83 -6.10 6.19
CA ILE A 229 10.33 -7.37 5.63
C ILE A 229 11.37 -8.50 5.62
N PRO A 230 12.66 -8.30 5.30
CA PRO A 230 13.64 -9.38 5.33
C PRO A 230 13.78 -10.01 6.73
N TYR A 231 13.82 -9.18 7.77
CA TYR A 231 13.92 -9.65 9.16
C TYR A 231 12.64 -10.31 9.64
N ILE A 232 11.49 -9.74 9.29
CA ILE A 232 10.16 -10.29 9.60
C ILE A 232 10.03 -11.69 9.00
N VAL A 233 10.40 -11.86 7.73
CA VAL A 233 10.32 -13.15 7.02
C VAL A 233 11.28 -14.18 7.64
N THR A 234 12.48 -13.77 8.04
CA THR A 234 13.42 -14.64 8.77
C THR A 234 12.82 -15.10 10.10
N GLY A 235 12.21 -14.19 10.86
CA GLY A 235 11.50 -14.54 12.10
C GLY A 235 10.36 -15.51 11.87
N ILE A 236 9.53 -15.30 10.86
CA ILE A 236 8.43 -16.20 10.47
C ILE A 236 8.96 -17.59 10.09
N ALA A 237 10.05 -17.68 9.33
CA ALA A 237 10.65 -18.96 8.95
C ALA A 237 11.15 -19.71 10.20
N ARG A 238 11.82 -19.02 11.11
CA ARG A 238 12.30 -19.60 12.39
C ARG A 238 11.17 -19.95 13.35
N SER A 239 9.99 -19.35 13.21
CA SER A 239 8.79 -19.71 13.97
C SER A 239 8.14 -21.02 13.50
N GLY A 240 8.71 -21.70 12.50
CA GLY A 240 8.21 -22.97 11.99
C GLY A 240 7.04 -22.84 11.00
N ALA A 241 6.75 -21.68 10.45
CA ALA A 241 5.81 -21.54 9.35
C ALA A 241 6.31 -22.30 8.10
N ALA A 242 5.38 -22.80 7.29
CA ALA A 242 5.71 -23.46 6.02
C ALA A 242 6.02 -22.45 4.90
N GLY A 243 5.64 -21.20 5.09
CA GLY A 243 5.90 -20.13 4.12
C GLY A 243 5.26 -18.80 4.52
N VAL A 244 5.44 -17.83 3.65
CA VAL A 244 4.95 -16.46 3.82
C VAL A 244 4.21 -15.99 2.56
N ILE A 245 3.13 -15.24 2.74
CA ILE A 245 2.49 -14.44 1.69
C ILE A 245 2.92 -12.98 1.90
N ILE A 246 3.72 -12.46 0.98
CA ILE A 246 4.20 -11.08 1.00
C ILE A 246 3.28 -10.24 0.12
N ASP A 247 2.50 -9.36 0.72
CA ASP A 247 1.52 -8.53 0.02
C ASP A 247 2.07 -7.10 -0.17
N GLY A 248 2.39 -6.77 -1.41
CA GLY A 248 3.08 -5.54 -1.79
C GLY A 248 2.22 -4.28 -1.71
N HIS A 249 2.89 -3.13 -1.65
CA HIS A 249 2.28 -1.81 -1.69
C HIS A 249 1.26 -1.65 -2.82
N GLY A 250 0.15 -0.99 -2.52
CA GLY A 250 -0.88 -0.68 -3.50
C GLY A 250 -1.75 -1.86 -3.94
N ALA A 251 -1.68 -3.00 -3.25
CA ALA A 251 -2.53 -4.17 -3.48
C ALA A 251 -4.03 -3.88 -3.45
N GLY A 252 -4.84 -4.77 -4.02
CA GLY A 252 -6.30 -4.64 -4.06
C GLY A 252 -6.98 -4.98 -2.74
N THR A 253 -8.04 -4.22 -2.41
CA THR A 253 -8.93 -4.50 -1.28
C THR A 253 -10.32 -3.93 -1.52
N GLY A 254 -11.32 -4.38 -0.76
CA GLY A 254 -12.66 -3.82 -0.81
C GLY A 254 -12.75 -2.37 -0.33
N ALA A 255 -11.97 -1.99 0.69
CA ALA A 255 -11.90 -0.64 1.24
C ALA A 255 -10.55 -0.36 1.89
N ALA A 256 -9.94 0.77 1.57
CA ALA A 256 -8.73 1.27 2.22
C ALA A 256 -8.72 2.81 2.28
N PRO A 257 -8.23 3.41 3.38
CA PRO A 257 -7.91 4.83 3.39
C PRO A 257 -6.83 5.14 2.33
N VAL A 258 -7.08 6.13 1.49
CA VAL A 258 -6.19 6.50 0.38
C VAL A 258 -4.80 6.86 0.90
N THR A 259 -4.74 7.65 1.97
CA THR A 259 -3.49 8.11 2.55
C THR A 259 -2.61 6.96 3.07
N VAL A 260 -3.20 5.91 3.68
CA VAL A 260 -2.46 4.72 4.14
C VAL A 260 -2.03 3.87 2.96
N ARG A 261 -2.96 3.59 2.03
CA ARG A 261 -2.70 2.76 0.85
C ARG A 261 -1.55 3.30 -0.02
N ASP A 262 -1.49 4.62 -0.18
CA ASP A 262 -0.57 5.26 -1.11
C ASP A 262 0.75 5.72 -0.44
N SER A 263 0.83 5.72 0.89
CA SER A 263 2.01 6.21 1.62
C SER A 263 2.79 5.14 2.37
N LEU A 264 2.15 4.02 2.79
CA LEU A 264 2.78 2.97 3.57
C LEU A 264 3.13 1.75 2.72
N GLY A 265 4.20 1.06 3.14
CA GLY A 265 4.63 -0.20 2.54
C GLY A 265 5.53 -0.03 1.31
N ILE A 266 6.17 -1.12 0.90
CA ILE A 266 7.16 -1.16 -0.18
C ILE A 266 6.68 -2.06 -1.34
N PRO A 267 7.25 -1.90 -2.56
CA PRO A 267 6.91 -2.74 -3.71
C PRO A 267 7.19 -4.23 -3.45
N VAL A 268 6.32 -5.09 -4.00
CA VAL A 268 6.40 -6.55 -3.81
C VAL A 268 7.71 -7.13 -4.34
N GLU A 269 8.22 -6.63 -5.46
CA GLU A 269 9.46 -7.09 -6.09
C GLU A 269 10.69 -6.86 -5.19
N MET A 270 10.75 -5.71 -4.51
CA MET A 270 11.82 -5.42 -3.56
C MET A 270 11.69 -6.29 -2.30
N ALA A 271 10.47 -6.47 -1.81
CA ALA A 271 10.19 -7.29 -0.64
C ALA A 271 10.49 -8.77 -0.88
N VAL A 272 10.11 -9.31 -2.04
CA VAL A 272 10.36 -10.71 -2.41
C VAL A 272 11.86 -10.96 -2.59
N ALA A 273 12.55 -10.11 -3.37
CA ALA A 273 13.97 -10.27 -3.64
C ALA A 273 14.80 -10.23 -2.34
N SER A 274 14.55 -9.22 -1.48
CA SER A 274 15.26 -9.10 -0.21
C SER A 274 14.96 -10.26 0.75
N SER A 275 13.71 -10.72 0.80
CA SER A 275 13.32 -11.89 1.61
C SER A 275 13.95 -13.18 1.09
N HIS A 276 13.97 -13.42 -0.21
CA HIS A 276 14.65 -14.56 -0.81
C HIS A 276 16.14 -14.55 -0.47
N ASN A 277 16.81 -13.42 -0.68
CA ASN A 277 18.25 -13.29 -0.46
C ASN A 277 18.65 -13.54 1.00
N ILE A 278 17.89 -13.00 1.96
CA ILE A 278 18.17 -13.23 3.39
C ILE A 278 17.91 -14.69 3.80
N LEU A 279 16.81 -15.29 3.31
CA LEU A 279 16.52 -16.70 3.61
C LEU A 279 17.58 -17.66 3.04
N VAL A 280 18.12 -17.38 1.84
CA VAL A 280 19.25 -18.12 1.26
C VAL A 280 20.50 -17.97 2.14
N ARG A 281 20.82 -16.73 2.52
CA ARG A 281 21.99 -16.44 3.38
C ARG A 281 21.91 -17.13 4.74
N GLU A 282 20.70 -17.21 5.31
CA GLU A 282 20.45 -17.83 6.62
C GLU A 282 20.22 -19.36 6.54
N GLY A 283 20.24 -19.95 5.34
CA GLY A 283 20.00 -21.39 5.15
C GLY A 283 18.55 -21.83 5.41
N LEU A 284 17.60 -20.92 5.35
CA LEU A 284 16.19 -21.17 5.66
C LEU A 284 15.31 -21.36 4.41
N ARG A 285 15.86 -21.09 3.22
CA ARG A 285 15.05 -20.98 1.99
C ARG A 285 14.51 -22.30 1.46
N GLU A 286 15.21 -23.41 1.66
CA GLU A 286 14.92 -24.69 1.01
C GLU A 286 13.55 -25.28 1.40
N ASN A 287 13.13 -25.11 2.66
CA ASN A 287 11.88 -25.64 3.18
C ASN A 287 10.83 -24.57 3.49
N PHE A 288 10.96 -23.38 2.90
CA PHE A 288 10.12 -22.24 3.18
C PHE A 288 9.64 -21.59 1.89
N SER A 289 8.32 -21.54 1.68
CA SER A 289 7.72 -21.00 0.46
C SER A 289 7.47 -19.49 0.56
N ILE A 290 7.73 -18.76 -0.53
CA ILE A 290 7.40 -17.34 -0.69
C ILE A 290 6.28 -17.21 -1.72
N ILE A 291 5.14 -16.64 -1.31
CA ILE A 291 4.02 -16.29 -2.18
C ILE A 291 4.01 -14.79 -2.36
N ALA A 292 4.23 -14.31 -3.59
CA ALA A 292 4.20 -12.89 -3.92
C ALA A 292 2.78 -12.41 -4.23
N ALA A 293 2.32 -11.35 -3.59
CA ALA A 293 1.00 -10.76 -3.80
C ALA A 293 1.08 -9.24 -4.00
N GLY A 294 0.12 -8.67 -4.70
CA GLY A 294 -0.03 -7.23 -4.92
C GLY A 294 0.40 -6.75 -6.29
N ARG A 295 -0.54 -6.16 -7.04
CA ARG A 295 -0.34 -5.51 -8.34
C ARG A 295 0.33 -6.41 -9.41
N ILE A 296 -0.03 -7.70 -9.45
CA ILE A 296 0.42 -8.65 -10.46
C ILE A 296 -0.65 -8.72 -11.56
N SER A 297 -0.31 -8.29 -12.76
CA SER A 297 -1.28 -8.13 -13.85
C SER A 297 -1.20 -9.18 -14.95
N ASP A 298 -0.02 -9.72 -15.19
CA ASP A 298 0.25 -10.57 -16.35
C ASP A 298 1.37 -11.59 -16.07
N SER A 299 1.59 -12.48 -17.01
CA SER A 299 2.60 -13.54 -16.94
C SER A 299 4.04 -13.00 -16.89
N THR A 300 4.29 -11.83 -17.47
CA THR A 300 5.60 -11.17 -17.43
C THR A 300 5.94 -10.70 -16.01
N ASP A 301 4.97 -10.13 -15.29
CA ASP A 301 5.11 -9.81 -13.88
C ASP A 301 5.46 -11.06 -13.06
N ALA A 302 4.74 -12.16 -13.31
CA ALA A 302 4.94 -13.42 -12.61
C ALA A 302 6.36 -13.99 -12.83
N ILE A 303 6.84 -14.05 -14.07
CA ILE A 303 8.19 -14.55 -14.38
C ILE A 303 9.27 -13.73 -13.68
N LYS A 304 9.14 -12.41 -13.67
CA LYS A 304 10.07 -11.54 -12.95
C LYS A 304 10.05 -11.83 -11.44
N LEU A 305 8.88 -12.00 -10.84
CA LEU A 305 8.75 -12.31 -9.41
C LEU A 305 9.28 -13.70 -9.06
N TYR A 306 9.08 -14.72 -9.91
CA TYR A 306 9.72 -16.03 -9.72
C TYR A 306 11.23 -15.90 -9.77
N ALA A 307 11.77 -15.18 -10.76
CA ALA A 307 13.20 -14.94 -10.88
C ALA A 307 13.77 -14.17 -9.68
N LEU A 308 12.98 -13.32 -9.04
CA LEU A 308 13.35 -12.61 -7.81
C LEU A 308 13.19 -13.48 -6.55
N GLY A 309 12.66 -14.69 -6.67
CA GLY A 309 12.62 -15.69 -5.59
C GLY A 309 11.24 -16.05 -5.05
N ALA A 310 10.14 -15.65 -5.69
CA ALA A 310 8.82 -16.19 -5.34
C ALA A 310 8.66 -17.64 -5.83
N ASP A 311 8.01 -18.49 -5.04
CA ASP A 311 7.62 -19.84 -5.47
C ASP A 311 6.28 -19.82 -6.19
N VAL A 312 5.38 -18.91 -5.76
CA VAL A 312 4.01 -18.79 -6.24
C VAL A 312 3.64 -17.31 -6.30
N VAL A 313 2.83 -16.91 -7.29
CA VAL A 313 2.24 -15.56 -7.35
C VAL A 313 0.76 -15.60 -6.99
N SER A 314 0.31 -14.60 -6.24
CA SER A 314 -1.10 -14.46 -5.84
C SER A 314 -1.82 -13.46 -6.74
N LEU A 315 -2.87 -13.91 -7.43
CA LEU A 315 -3.67 -13.12 -8.36
C LEU A 315 -5.04 -12.81 -7.73
N GLY A 316 -5.27 -11.55 -7.33
CA GLY A 316 -6.55 -11.09 -6.79
C GLY A 316 -7.36 -10.32 -7.82
N THR A 317 -6.97 -9.08 -8.11
CA THR A 317 -7.69 -8.18 -9.03
C THR A 317 -7.76 -8.75 -10.45
N SER A 318 -6.70 -9.41 -10.94
CA SER A 318 -6.69 -10.06 -12.27
C SER A 318 -7.79 -11.12 -12.37
N VAL A 319 -7.96 -11.92 -11.33
CA VAL A 319 -9.02 -12.93 -11.24
C VAL A 319 -10.42 -12.30 -11.22
N LEU A 320 -10.60 -11.19 -10.48
CA LEU A 320 -11.87 -10.45 -10.51
C LEU A 320 -12.17 -9.87 -11.91
N ILE A 321 -11.16 -9.40 -12.64
CA ILE A 321 -11.31 -8.92 -14.02
C ILE A 321 -11.72 -10.07 -14.94
N ALA A 322 -11.13 -11.25 -14.79
CA ALA A 322 -11.53 -12.46 -15.53
C ALA A 322 -12.99 -12.84 -15.24
N MET A 323 -13.47 -12.65 -14.01
CA MET A 323 -14.89 -12.82 -13.63
C MET A 323 -15.82 -11.71 -14.16
N GLY A 324 -15.30 -10.66 -14.81
CA GLY A 324 -16.11 -9.57 -15.37
C GLY A 324 -16.05 -8.25 -14.59
N CYS A 325 -15.11 -8.05 -13.67
CA CYS A 325 -14.92 -6.75 -13.01
C CYS A 325 -14.60 -5.65 -14.05
N VAL A 326 -15.30 -4.53 -13.94
CA VAL A 326 -15.17 -3.36 -14.83
C VAL A 326 -14.46 -2.18 -14.15
N MET A 327 -13.82 -2.39 -13.03
CA MET A 327 -12.98 -1.44 -12.30
C MET A 327 -13.67 -0.11 -11.95
N VAL A 328 -14.96 -0.14 -11.58
CA VAL A 328 -15.72 1.04 -11.11
C VAL A 328 -15.20 1.59 -9.77
N ARG A 329 -14.50 0.73 -8.98
CA ARG A 329 -13.87 1.09 -7.70
C ARG A 329 -14.84 1.63 -6.64
N LYS A 330 -16.07 1.08 -6.60
CA LYS A 330 -17.11 1.39 -5.60
C LYS A 330 -17.49 0.16 -4.76
N CYS A 331 -16.54 -0.78 -4.59
CA CYS A 331 -16.78 -2.03 -3.85
C CYS A 331 -17.14 -1.78 -2.38
N ASN A 332 -16.55 -0.75 -1.76
CA ASN A 332 -16.87 -0.32 -0.40
C ASN A 332 -18.33 0.09 -0.24
N LEU A 333 -18.95 0.62 -1.29
CA LEU A 333 -20.35 1.07 -1.29
C LEU A 333 -21.35 -0.04 -1.68
N GLY A 334 -20.87 -1.22 -2.10
CA GLY A 334 -21.72 -2.32 -2.55
C GLY A 334 -22.38 -2.08 -3.92
N TYR A 335 -21.93 -1.10 -4.70
CA TYR A 335 -22.38 -0.84 -6.06
C TYR A 335 -21.44 -1.49 -7.06
N CYS A 336 -21.82 -2.67 -7.57
CA CYS A 336 -21.03 -3.38 -8.54
C CYS A 336 -21.89 -3.79 -9.75
N PRO A 337 -21.67 -3.25 -10.96
CA PRO A 337 -22.43 -3.62 -12.15
C PRO A 337 -22.20 -5.07 -12.56
N ALA A 338 -21.07 -5.67 -12.19
CA ALA A 338 -20.74 -7.07 -12.43
C ALA A 338 -21.23 -8.01 -11.31
N ALA A 339 -22.01 -7.52 -10.34
CA ALA A 339 -22.55 -8.29 -9.23
C ALA A 339 -21.52 -9.08 -8.38
N LEU A 340 -20.25 -8.64 -8.37
CA LEU A 340 -19.18 -9.26 -7.58
C LEU A 340 -19.24 -8.86 -6.11
N THR A 341 -19.86 -7.71 -5.79
CA THR A 341 -20.17 -7.27 -4.43
C THR A 341 -21.51 -6.56 -4.40
N ASN A 342 -22.26 -6.71 -3.34
CA ASN A 342 -23.61 -6.19 -3.20
C ASN A 342 -23.84 -5.58 -1.83
N LYS A 343 -24.90 -4.75 -1.71
CA LYS A 343 -25.56 -4.43 -0.44
C LYS A 343 -26.46 -5.58 0.00
N ALA A 344 -26.86 -5.59 1.26
CA ALA A 344 -27.71 -6.63 1.84
C ALA A 344 -29.06 -6.81 1.11
N ASP A 345 -29.61 -5.72 0.59
CA ASP A 345 -30.88 -5.69 -0.14
C ASP A 345 -30.77 -6.14 -1.61
N ASN A 346 -29.55 -6.20 -2.15
CA ASN A 346 -29.32 -6.61 -3.54
C ASN A 346 -28.91 -8.09 -3.63
N LYS A 347 -29.81 -8.94 -4.11
CA LYS A 347 -29.60 -10.39 -4.29
C LYS A 347 -29.03 -10.78 -5.67
N THR A 348 -28.62 -9.82 -6.48
CA THR A 348 -28.01 -10.11 -7.79
C THR A 348 -26.61 -10.68 -7.58
N MET A 349 -26.31 -11.83 -8.20
CA MET A 349 -25.01 -12.47 -8.15
C MET A 349 -24.51 -12.78 -9.55
N ILE A 350 -23.18 -12.83 -9.72
CA ILE A 350 -22.57 -13.32 -10.96
C ILE A 350 -23.04 -14.76 -11.22
N ASP A 351 -23.25 -15.11 -12.47
CA ASP A 351 -23.51 -16.51 -12.86
C ASP A 351 -22.29 -17.38 -12.53
N LEU A 352 -22.53 -18.49 -11.84
CA LEU A 352 -21.46 -19.33 -11.31
C LEU A 352 -20.65 -20.03 -12.42
N ASP A 353 -21.36 -20.58 -13.42
CA ASP A 353 -20.71 -21.31 -14.52
C ASP A 353 -19.93 -20.32 -15.41
N TYR A 354 -20.48 -19.15 -15.67
CA TYR A 354 -19.74 -18.08 -16.33
C TYR A 354 -18.46 -17.73 -15.56
N GLY A 355 -18.55 -17.49 -14.26
CA GLY A 355 -17.40 -17.12 -13.43
C GLY A 355 -16.32 -18.21 -13.43
N VAL A 356 -16.71 -19.48 -13.26
CA VAL A 356 -15.78 -20.63 -13.25
C VAL A 356 -15.09 -20.78 -14.61
N ASN A 357 -15.86 -20.84 -15.70
CA ASN A 357 -15.31 -21.04 -17.05
C ASN A 357 -14.31 -19.95 -17.43
N HIS A 358 -14.66 -18.67 -17.19
CA HIS A 358 -13.77 -17.57 -17.53
C HIS A 358 -12.51 -17.53 -16.66
N THR A 359 -12.62 -17.89 -15.38
CA THR A 359 -11.45 -17.91 -14.49
C THR A 359 -10.54 -19.10 -14.81
N VAL A 360 -11.09 -20.27 -15.14
CA VAL A 360 -10.32 -21.45 -15.58
C VAL A 360 -9.56 -21.13 -16.88
N ASN A 361 -10.24 -20.54 -17.87
CA ASN A 361 -9.61 -20.13 -19.13
C ASN A 361 -8.47 -19.14 -18.88
N PHE A 362 -8.70 -18.13 -18.03
CA PHE A 362 -7.67 -17.16 -17.67
C PHE A 362 -6.44 -17.83 -17.04
N VAL A 363 -6.63 -18.75 -16.08
CA VAL A 363 -5.52 -19.44 -15.42
C VAL A 363 -4.75 -20.35 -16.41
N ASN A 364 -5.46 -21.03 -17.29
CA ASN A 364 -4.83 -21.88 -18.32
C ASN A 364 -4.06 -21.02 -19.35
N GLY A 365 -4.63 -19.92 -19.83
CA GLY A 365 -3.94 -18.98 -20.73
C GLY A 365 -2.70 -18.37 -20.06
N PHE A 366 -2.82 -17.98 -18.80
CA PHE A 366 -1.70 -17.47 -18.01
C PHE A 366 -0.56 -18.51 -17.86
N LYS A 367 -0.92 -19.80 -17.63
CA LYS A 367 0.03 -20.92 -17.65
C LYS A 367 0.75 -21.03 -18.97
N MET A 368 0.03 -21.03 -20.09
CA MET A 368 0.61 -21.15 -21.44
C MET A 368 1.59 -20.00 -21.74
N GLU A 369 1.28 -18.78 -21.30
CA GLU A 369 2.19 -17.63 -21.44
C GLU A 369 3.47 -17.82 -20.63
N ILE A 370 3.38 -18.31 -19.37
CA ILE A 370 4.56 -18.59 -18.54
C ILE A 370 5.42 -19.65 -19.23
N GLU A 371 4.84 -20.77 -19.67
CA GLU A 371 5.56 -21.86 -20.33
C GLU A 371 6.26 -21.37 -21.61
N LYS A 372 5.58 -20.55 -22.40
CA LYS A 372 6.14 -19.93 -23.62
C LYS A 372 7.31 -19.02 -23.28
N MET A 373 7.19 -18.16 -22.27
CA MET A 373 8.27 -17.27 -21.88
C MET A 373 9.45 -18.02 -21.28
N MET A 374 9.22 -19.03 -20.45
CA MET A 374 10.28 -19.91 -19.95
C MET A 374 11.02 -20.61 -21.10
N SER A 375 10.29 -21.08 -22.11
CA SER A 375 10.89 -21.66 -23.33
C SER A 375 11.77 -20.67 -24.06
N VAL A 376 11.30 -19.43 -24.27
CA VAL A 376 12.08 -18.36 -24.90
C VAL A 376 13.36 -18.03 -24.11
N LEU A 377 13.30 -18.10 -22.78
CA LEU A 377 14.45 -17.91 -21.88
C LEU A 377 15.34 -19.14 -21.75
N GLY A 378 14.97 -20.28 -22.36
CA GLY A 378 15.73 -21.52 -22.24
C GLY A 378 15.61 -22.21 -20.89
N ILE A 379 14.60 -21.87 -20.08
CA ILE A 379 14.37 -22.39 -18.74
C ILE A 379 13.38 -23.57 -18.82
N LYS A 380 13.76 -24.71 -18.25
CA LYS A 380 12.96 -25.94 -18.35
C LYS A 380 11.97 -26.12 -17.21
N THR A 381 12.36 -25.79 -16.00
CA THR A 381 11.54 -26.05 -14.80
C THR A 381 11.42 -24.80 -13.91
N MET A 382 10.41 -24.77 -13.03
CA MET A 382 10.28 -23.70 -12.04
C MET A 382 11.49 -23.63 -11.09
N LYS A 383 12.12 -24.76 -10.78
CA LYS A 383 13.31 -24.80 -9.95
C LYS A 383 14.50 -24.05 -10.59
N ASP A 384 14.62 -24.08 -11.93
CA ASP A 384 15.65 -23.35 -12.67
C ASP A 384 15.35 -21.85 -12.77
N LEU A 385 14.08 -21.46 -12.59
CA LEU A 385 13.60 -20.07 -12.67
C LEU A 385 13.69 -19.37 -11.33
N ILE A 386 13.27 -20.03 -10.23
CA ILE A 386 13.10 -19.38 -8.91
C ILE A 386 14.45 -18.91 -8.37
N GLY A 387 14.55 -17.59 -8.09
CA GLY A 387 15.77 -16.96 -7.60
C GLY A 387 16.87 -16.75 -8.66
N ASN A 388 16.60 -17.04 -9.92
CA ASN A 388 17.54 -16.86 -11.02
C ASN A 388 17.37 -15.51 -11.69
N THR A 389 18.14 -14.51 -11.25
CA THR A 389 18.12 -13.14 -11.82
C THR A 389 19.09 -12.95 -13.01
N ALA A 390 19.78 -14.01 -13.46
CA ALA A 390 20.84 -13.88 -14.46
C ALA A 390 20.37 -13.30 -15.80
N PHE A 391 19.12 -13.58 -16.19
CA PHE A 391 18.52 -13.08 -17.43
C PHE A 391 17.77 -11.76 -17.29
N LEU A 392 17.76 -11.17 -16.07
CA LEU A 392 17.15 -9.87 -15.81
C LEU A 392 18.16 -8.73 -15.95
N CYS A 393 17.68 -7.59 -16.39
CA CYS A 393 18.41 -6.32 -16.35
C CYS A 393 17.47 -5.21 -15.86
N GLY A 394 18.03 -4.14 -15.30
CA GLY A 394 17.28 -2.98 -14.84
C GLY A 394 17.52 -1.79 -15.77
N GLU A 395 16.46 -1.01 -16.05
CA GLU A 395 16.51 0.21 -16.81
C GLU A 395 16.07 1.38 -15.95
N GLY A 396 16.89 2.42 -15.82
CA GLY A 396 16.62 3.57 -14.94
C GLY A 396 16.46 3.17 -13.46
N LEU A 397 17.15 2.12 -13.01
CA LEU A 397 17.18 1.70 -11.62
C LEU A 397 18.46 2.15 -10.93
N SER A 398 18.34 2.64 -9.70
CA SER A 398 19.48 3.04 -8.87
C SER A 398 20.37 1.83 -8.51
N LYS A 399 21.64 2.08 -8.19
CA LYS A 399 22.56 1.02 -7.75
C LYS A 399 22.06 0.29 -6.50
N ASN A 400 21.42 1.01 -5.57
CA ASN A 400 20.89 0.41 -4.37
C ASN A 400 19.69 -0.49 -4.70
N THR A 401 18.78 -0.05 -5.56
CA THR A 401 17.65 -0.86 -6.03
C THR A 401 18.15 -2.14 -6.72
N LEU A 402 19.09 -2.04 -7.65
CA LEU A 402 19.67 -3.20 -8.32
C LEU A 402 20.33 -4.19 -7.34
N LYS A 403 21.01 -3.67 -6.32
CA LYS A 403 21.63 -4.48 -5.26
C LYS A 403 20.56 -5.25 -4.47
N VAL A 404 19.47 -4.59 -4.06
CA VAL A 404 18.33 -5.22 -3.34
C VAL A 404 17.71 -6.32 -4.18
N LEU A 405 17.48 -6.05 -5.48
CA LEU A 405 16.89 -7.01 -6.42
C LEU A 405 17.83 -8.17 -6.80
N GLY A 406 19.11 -8.10 -6.46
CA GLY A 406 20.11 -9.10 -6.89
C GLY A 406 20.36 -9.11 -8.40
N ILE A 407 20.07 -8.02 -9.09
CA ILE A 407 20.24 -7.89 -10.54
C ILE A 407 21.61 -7.29 -10.84
N ARG A 408 22.43 -8.01 -11.60
CA ARG A 408 23.72 -7.53 -12.09
C ARG A 408 23.49 -6.78 -13.40
N SER A 409 23.44 -5.46 -13.34
CA SER A 409 23.29 -4.57 -14.50
C SER A 409 24.27 -3.41 -14.39
N GLU A 410 24.80 -2.99 -15.53
CA GLU A 410 25.60 -1.76 -15.67
C GLU A 410 24.65 -0.56 -15.92
N SER A 411 23.68 -0.36 -15.09
CA SER A 411 22.81 0.81 -15.23
C SER A 411 23.58 2.08 -14.85
N THR A 412 23.67 3.01 -15.79
CA THR A 412 24.40 4.27 -15.65
C THR A 412 23.50 5.50 -15.80
N GLU A 413 22.20 5.35 -15.90
CA GLU A 413 21.34 6.52 -16.04
C GLU A 413 20.99 7.12 -14.68
N ASN A 414 21.51 8.31 -14.43
CA ASN A 414 21.03 9.19 -13.39
C ASN A 414 19.57 9.51 -13.69
N LEU A 415 18.69 9.18 -12.77
CA LEU A 415 17.31 9.65 -12.82
C LEU A 415 17.33 11.17 -12.73
N ASN A 416 17.19 11.85 -13.85
CA ASN A 416 17.01 13.29 -13.88
C ASN A 416 15.62 13.59 -13.31
N PHE A 417 15.58 14.16 -12.11
CA PHE A 417 14.37 14.76 -11.56
C PHE A 417 13.92 15.85 -12.54
N LYS A 418 12.85 15.60 -13.30
CA LYS A 418 12.20 16.68 -14.03
C LYS A 418 11.38 17.45 -12.99
N GLN A 419 11.74 18.69 -12.74
CA GLN A 419 10.89 19.65 -12.05
C GLN A 419 9.60 19.81 -12.86
N GLY A 420 8.59 19.01 -12.53
CA GLY A 420 7.25 19.15 -13.04
C GLY A 420 6.39 19.80 -11.96
N MET A 421 5.55 20.76 -12.30
CA MET A 421 4.53 21.25 -11.39
C MET A 421 3.58 20.07 -11.05
N PHE A 422 3.73 19.53 -9.86
CA PHE A 422 2.78 18.55 -9.32
C PHE A 422 1.43 19.23 -9.09
N LYS A 423 0.35 18.66 -9.62
CA LYS A 423 -1.01 19.12 -9.33
C LYS A 423 -1.59 18.29 -8.19
N PRO A 424 -2.13 18.93 -7.14
CA PRO A 424 -2.84 18.23 -6.07
C PRO A 424 -3.95 17.34 -6.63
N ASP A 425 -4.20 16.19 -5.99
CA ASP A 425 -5.40 15.41 -6.33
C ASP A 425 -6.66 16.16 -5.87
N LYS A 426 -7.21 16.97 -6.76
CA LYS A 426 -8.41 17.78 -6.49
C LYS A 426 -9.59 16.93 -6.01
N LYS A 427 -9.70 15.69 -6.46
CA LYS A 427 -10.78 14.80 -6.03
C LYS A 427 -10.60 14.40 -4.57
N TYR A 428 -9.40 14.02 -4.18
CA TYR A 428 -9.07 13.66 -2.80
C TYR A 428 -9.31 14.85 -1.85
N ILE A 429 -8.80 16.03 -2.21
CA ILE A 429 -8.96 17.26 -1.41
C ILE A 429 -10.44 17.64 -1.28
N ASN A 430 -11.21 17.58 -2.37
CA ASN A 430 -12.66 17.87 -2.33
C ASN A 430 -13.43 16.87 -1.45
N GLU A 431 -13.04 15.59 -1.44
CA GLU A 431 -13.67 14.62 -0.54
C GLU A 431 -13.38 14.91 0.94
N LEU A 432 -12.16 15.36 1.30
CA LEU A 432 -11.84 15.81 2.65
C LEU A 432 -12.68 17.03 3.06
N ILE A 433 -12.76 18.05 2.17
CA ILE A 433 -13.54 19.27 2.39
C ILE A 433 -15.04 18.99 2.62
N ILE A 434 -15.60 18.04 1.88
CA ILE A 434 -17.03 17.73 1.98
C ILE A 434 -17.33 16.89 3.23
N LYS A 435 -16.50 15.94 3.57
CA LYS A 435 -16.80 14.91 4.57
C LYS A 435 -16.19 15.16 5.95
N GLY A 436 -15.03 15.79 6.04
CA GLY A 436 -14.24 15.88 7.26
C GLY A 436 -13.79 14.52 7.81
N GLU A 437 -13.70 13.52 6.91
CA GLU A 437 -13.38 12.13 7.20
C GLU A 437 -12.31 11.61 6.23
N PRO A 438 -11.54 10.59 6.64
CA PRO A 438 -10.56 9.96 5.76
C PRO A 438 -11.17 9.49 4.45
N VAL A 439 -10.45 9.72 3.35
CA VAL A 439 -10.90 9.32 2.01
C VAL A 439 -10.71 7.83 1.83
N ILE A 440 -11.78 7.10 1.55
CA ILE A 440 -11.80 5.65 1.35
C ILE A 440 -11.91 5.31 -0.13
N SER A 441 -11.09 4.37 -0.59
CA SER A 441 -11.11 3.86 -1.96
C SER A 441 -11.08 2.33 -2.00
N SER A 442 -11.38 1.76 -3.16
CA SER A 442 -11.42 0.31 -3.41
C SER A 442 -10.45 -0.09 -4.53
N MET A 443 -10.13 -1.38 -4.62
CA MET A 443 -9.39 -2.01 -5.73
C MET A 443 -7.91 -1.61 -5.87
N GLY A 444 -7.26 -1.25 -4.78
CA GLY A 444 -5.83 -0.93 -4.77
C GLY A 444 -5.49 0.48 -5.24
N SER A 445 -4.20 0.79 -5.27
CA SER A 445 -3.73 2.12 -5.64
C SER A 445 -4.07 2.46 -7.08
N ASN A 446 -4.57 3.67 -7.28
CA ASN A 446 -4.66 4.31 -8.60
C ASN A 446 -3.33 4.98 -8.98
N ALA A 447 -2.40 4.88 -8.09
CA ALA A 447 -1.29 5.75 -7.88
C ALA A 447 -0.70 6.34 -9.14
N PRO A 448 -0.87 7.63 -9.28
CA PRO A 448 -0.11 8.46 -10.18
C PRO A 448 1.40 8.44 -9.98
N PRO A 449 2.00 8.01 -8.82
CA PRO A 449 3.45 7.94 -8.82
C PRO A 449 3.99 7.03 -9.91
N ASP A 450 3.13 6.20 -10.49
CA ASP A 450 3.48 5.30 -11.58
C ASP A 450 3.39 5.94 -12.97
N VAL A 451 2.95 7.20 -13.08
CA VAL A 451 2.57 7.79 -14.38
C VAL A 451 3.29 9.06 -14.74
N GLU A 452 3.48 9.93 -13.78
CA GLU A 452 4.37 11.09 -13.93
C GLU A 452 5.65 10.76 -13.16
N LEU A 453 6.80 10.96 -13.77
CA LEU A 453 8.08 10.83 -13.07
C LEU A 453 7.94 11.61 -11.76
N PRO A 454 8.13 10.99 -10.60
CA PRO A 454 8.08 11.70 -9.34
C PRO A 454 9.00 12.91 -9.46
N SER A 455 8.45 14.08 -9.20
CA SER A 455 9.18 15.34 -9.38
C SER A 455 9.85 15.79 -8.10
N ARG A 456 9.41 15.27 -6.96
CA ARG A 456 9.92 15.62 -5.62
C ARG A 456 10.56 14.39 -4.96
N ILE A 457 11.53 14.62 -4.10
CA ILE A 457 12.18 13.55 -3.33
C ILE A 457 11.16 12.81 -2.46
N ILE A 458 10.22 13.52 -1.84
CA ILE A 458 9.16 12.96 -0.99
C ILE A 458 8.32 11.90 -1.70
N ASP A 459 8.19 11.98 -3.01
CA ASP A 459 7.41 11.05 -3.82
C ASP A 459 8.03 9.65 -3.90
N TRP A 460 9.35 9.56 -3.72
CA TRP A 460 10.14 8.34 -3.71
C TRP A 460 10.28 7.72 -2.31
N LEU A 461 9.63 8.31 -1.31
CA LEU A 461 9.69 7.84 0.06
C LEU A 461 8.41 7.08 0.44
N ARG A 462 8.58 6.06 1.27
CA ARG A 462 7.51 5.26 1.86
C ARG A 462 7.65 5.21 3.36
N LEU A 463 6.50 5.33 4.05
CA LEU A 463 6.41 5.17 5.50
C LEU A 463 6.38 3.68 5.88
N ASP A 464 6.94 3.36 7.03
CA ASP A 464 6.89 2.03 7.60
C ASP A 464 5.52 1.70 8.16
N GLY A 465 5.02 0.51 7.87
CA GLY A 465 3.79 -0.02 8.44
C GLY A 465 4.07 -0.96 9.61
N ALA A 466 3.26 -0.90 10.65
CA ALA A 466 3.34 -1.82 11.78
C ALA A 466 3.04 -3.27 11.36
N GLN A 467 3.82 -4.20 11.88
CA GLN A 467 3.72 -5.65 11.65
C GLN A 467 4.01 -6.42 12.95
N VAL A 468 4.50 -7.66 12.84
CA VAL A 468 4.81 -8.52 14.00
C VAL A 468 5.82 -7.90 14.96
N THR A 469 6.80 -7.15 14.44
CA THR A 469 7.87 -6.54 15.26
C THR A 469 7.42 -5.30 16.02
N ARG A 470 6.35 -4.66 15.57
CA ARG A 470 5.72 -3.50 16.20
C ARG A 470 4.22 -3.57 15.92
N PRO A 471 3.38 -3.79 16.94
CA PRO A 471 1.93 -3.87 16.75
C PRO A 471 1.36 -2.52 16.33
N SER A 472 0.37 -2.56 15.45
CA SER A 472 -0.40 -1.38 15.07
C SER A 472 -1.35 -0.96 16.20
N ILE A 473 -1.75 0.30 16.18
CA ILE A 473 -2.72 0.88 17.10
C ILE A 473 -4.02 1.15 16.33
N ASP A 474 -5.14 0.79 16.90
CA ASP A 474 -6.45 1.06 16.29
C ASP A 474 -6.96 2.46 16.72
N PRO A 475 -6.86 3.49 15.86
CA PRO A 475 -7.21 4.86 16.24
C PRO A 475 -8.73 5.06 16.49
N TYR A 476 -9.56 4.06 16.19
CA TYR A 476 -10.98 4.08 16.54
C TYR A 476 -11.26 3.57 17.96
N ARG A 477 -10.27 2.97 18.62
CA ARG A 477 -10.40 2.32 19.94
C ARG A 477 -9.36 2.78 20.95
N GLU A 478 -8.25 3.32 20.47
CA GLU A 478 -7.09 3.70 21.28
C GLU A 478 -6.71 5.14 20.95
N ASP A 479 -6.38 5.93 21.97
CA ASP A 479 -5.98 7.31 21.80
C ASP A 479 -4.58 7.42 21.21
N ILE A 480 -4.45 8.24 20.16
CA ILE A 480 -3.18 8.61 19.56
C ILE A 480 -2.95 10.10 19.82
N ASN A 481 -1.84 10.42 20.47
CA ASN A 481 -1.47 11.80 20.74
C ASN A 481 -0.86 12.46 19.49
N LEU A 482 -1.61 13.40 18.91
CA LEU A 482 -1.22 14.20 17.75
C LEU A 482 -0.79 15.62 18.13
N ASN A 483 -0.71 15.94 19.42
CA ASN A 483 -0.29 17.27 19.90
C ASN A 483 1.19 17.47 19.67
N PHE A 484 1.53 18.67 19.25
CA PHE A 484 2.92 19.13 19.09
C PHE A 484 3.18 20.35 19.95
N CYS A 485 4.32 20.33 20.63
CA CYS A 485 4.82 21.45 21.43
C CYS A 485 5.95 22.13 20.66
N LEU A 486 5.77 23.39 20.34
CA LEU A 486 6.74 24.23 19.66
C LEU A 486 7.32 25.29 20.62
N CYS A 487 8.43 25.92 20.27
CA CYS A 487 9.11 26.95 21.05
C CYS A 487 9.43 26.49 22.50
N GLY A 488 9.99 25.29 22.65
CA GLY A 488 10.28 24.73 23.97
C GLY A 488 9.03 24.52 24.84
N GLY A 489 7.90 24.17 24.24
CA GLY A 489 6.63 23.87 24.93
C GLY A 489 5.73 25.10 25.18
N ARG A 490 6.07 26.27 24.67
CA ARG A 490 5.29 27.50 24.85
C ARG A 490 4.10 27.62 23.90
N ILE A 491 4.17 26.92 22.73
CA ILE A 491 3.10 26.87 21.76
C ILE A 491 2.67 25.42 21.61
N ASN A 492 1.38 25.16 21.83
CA ASN A 492 0.80 23.82 21.66
C ASN A 492 -0.19 23.85 20.50
N ILE A 493 -0.02 22.94 19.55
CA ILE A 493 -0.95 22.69 18.45
C ILE A 493 -1.44 21.23 18.51
N SER A 494 -2.71 21.03 18.18
CA SER A 494 -3.35 19.71 18.27
C SER A 494 -3.07 18.81 17.06
N MET A 495 -2.30 19.26 16.09
CA MET A 495 -1.78 18.52 14.95
C MET A 495 -0.61 19.30 14.32
N PRO A 496 0.37 18.62 13.69
CA PRO A 496 1.59 19.25 13.16
C PRO A 496 1.37 19.94 11.80
N VAL A 497 0.26 20.70 11.66
CA VAL A 497 -0.10 21.38 10.42
C VAL A 497 -0.55 22.80 10.74
N MET A 498 0.01 23.76 10.05
CA MET A 498 -0.39 25.19 10.07
C MET A 498 -0.86 25.59 8.68
N VAL A 499 -1.74 26.60 8.58
CA VAL A 499 -2.29 27.04 7.30
C VAL A 499 -1.85 28.46 6.98
N LYS A 500 -1.19 28.63 5.83
CA LYS A 500 -0.84 29.96 5.30
C LYS A 500 -2.03 30.53 4.53
N VAL A 501 -2.50 31.72 4.95
CA VAL A 501 -3.67 32.41 4.39
C VAL A 501 -3.31 33.70 3.66
N SER A 502 -2.03 33.99 3.50
CA SER A 502 -1.54 35.18 2.80
C SER A 502 -2.09 35.25 1.37
N GLY A 503 -2.64 36.40 0.97
CA GLY A 503 -3.27 36.59 -0.33
C GLY A 503 -4.72 36.04 -0.45
N ALA A 504 -5.26 35.37 0.57
CA ALA A 504 -6.65 34.97 0.58
C ALA A 504 -7.60 36.19 0.80
N ASP A 505 -8.82 36.08 0.29
CA ASP A 505 -9.84 37.08 0.61
C ASP A 505 -10.27 37.03 2.09
N LYS A 506 -10.95 38.07 2.54
CA LYS A 506 -11.34 38.24 3.94
C LYS A 506 -12.27 37.12 4.44
N GLU A 507 -13.13 36.59 3.58
CA GLU A 507 -14.08 35.53 3.94
C GLU A 507 -13.34 34.22 4.17
N VAL A 508 -12.43 33.86 3.28
CA VAL A 508 -11.55 32.68 3.39
C VAL A 508 -10.65 32.79 4.62
N LYS A 509 -10.00 33.96 4.85
CA LYS A 509 -9.19 34.20 6.06
C LYS A 509 -9.99 33.99 7.34
N ASN A 510 -11.19 34.54 7.42
CA ASN A 510 -12.07 34.38 8.59
C ASN A 510 -12.51 32.91 8.78
N ALA A 511 -12.86 32.22 7.72
CA ALA A 511 -13.26 30.82 7.78
C ALA A 511 -12.11 29.91 8.26
N LEU A 512 -10.92 30.12 7.73
CA LEU A 512 -9.72 29.35 8.11
C LEU A 512 -9.24 29.68 9.53
N SER A 513 -9.35 30.96 9.96
CA SER A 513 -9.05 31.34 11.34
C SER A 513 -9.98 30.64 12.33
N TRP A 514 -11.27 30.59 12.02
CA TRP A 514 -12.23 29.88 12.85
C TRP A 514 -12.00 28.38 12.86
N ALA A 515 -11.71 27.80 11.69
CA ALA A 515 -11.39 26.39 11.57
C ALA A 515 -10.12 26.01 12.35
N ALA A 516 -9.07 26.81 12.27
CA ALA A 516 -7.83 26.60 13.01
C ALA A 516 -8.05 26.65 14.53
N MET A 517 -8.84 27.63 15.00
CA MET A 517 -9.23 27.71 16.41
C MET A 517 -10.00 26.46 16.85
N PHE A 518 -10.95 25.99 16.04
CA PHE A 518 -11.77 24.83 16.35
C PHE A 518 -10.97 23.51 16.37
N THR A 519 -10.02 23.36 15.45
CA THR A 519 -9.20 22.14 15.32
C THR A 519 -7.94 22.17 16.18
N GLY A 520 -7.64 23.30 16.83
CA GLY A 520 -6.48 23.48 17.70
C GLY A 520 -5.17 23.62 16.93
N THR A 521 -5.18 24.24 15.74
CA THR A 521 -3.97 24.58 14.98
C THR A 521 -3.79 26.07 14.79
N MET A 522 -2.90 26.48 13.91
CA MET A 522 -2.53 27.89 13.68
C MET A 522 -2.72 28.28 12.22
N ILE A 523 -2.99 29.57 12.00
CA ILE A 523 -2.87 30.22 10.69
C ILE A 523 -1.66 31.13 10.66
N ILE A 524 -1.10 31.31 9.46
CA ILE A 524 0.00 32.22 9.16
C ILE A 524 -0.48 33.19 8.08
N ASP A 525 -0.42 34.47 8.38
CA ASP A 525 -0.80 35.54 7.44
C ASP A 525 0.34 36.56 7.33
N ASP A 526 1.09 36.48 6.24
CA ASP A 526 2.21 37.42 5.98
C ASP A 526 1.72 38.86 5.75
N ASP A 527 0.44 39.07 5.40
CA ASP A 527 -0.15 40.37 5.18
C ASP A 527 -0.32 41.15 6.50
N LEU A 528 -0.44 40.47 7.64
CA LEU A 528 -0.53 41.05 8.97
C LEU A 528 0.81 41.55 9.52
N GLN A 529 1.93 41.22 8.87
CA GLN A 529 3.27 41.69 9.30
C GLN A 529 3.45 43.23 9.15
N LYS A 530 2.57 43.88 8.42
CA LYS A 530 2.60 45.38 8.28
C LYS A 530 2.29 46.12 9.58
N ASP A 531 1.65 45.46 10.56
CA ASP A 531 1.32 46.08 11.87
C ASP A 531 2.38 45.80 12.96
N PHE A 532 3.38 44.95 12.67
CA PHE A 532 4.53 44.72 13.55
C PHE A 532 5.73 45.49 13.00
N SER A 533 5.67 46.84 13.14
CA SER A 533 6.79 47.72 12.88
C SER A 533 7.98 47.36 13.78
N ASP A 534 9.05 46.98 13.18
CA ASP A 534 10.47 47.04 13.50
C ASP A 534 11.27 45.81 13.11
N ILE A 535 11.32 45.50 11.83
CA ILE A 535 12.35 44.57 11.32
C ILE A 535 12.80 45.08 9.95
N SER A 536 14.00 45.65 9.89
CA SER A 536 14.71 45.84 8.64
C SER A 536 15.18 44.49 8.12
N ILE A 537 14.70 44.11 6.95
CA ILE A 537 15.02 42.80 6.34
C ILE A 537 16.14 43.02 5.35
N THR A 538 17.31 42.51 5.66
CA THR A 538 18.36 42.25 4.69
C THR A 538 18.27 40.78 4.28
N GLY A 539 17.46 40.46 3.29
CA GLY A 539 17.46 39.15 2.60
C GLY A 539 16.73 38.00 3.27
N ASP A 540 16.63 37.95 4.59
CA ASP A 540 16.03 36.83 5.33
C ASP A 540 14.69 37.22 5.96
N THR A 541 13.67 36.36 5.80
CA THR A 541 12.35 36.63 6.42
C THR A 541 12.30 35.98 7.81
N VAL A 542 11.96 36.78 8.82
CA VAL A 542 11.72 36.29 10.18
C VAL A 542 10.22 36.26 10.44
N TYR A 543 9.70 35.10 10.84
CA TYR A 543 8.31 34.97 11.28
C TYR A 543 8.24 35.15 12.78
N LYS A 544 7.38 36.09 13.26
CA LYS A 544 7.15 36.30 14.70
C LYS A 544 5.74 35.87 15.07
N TYR A 545 5.62 35.07 16.13
CA TYR A 545 4.35 34.73 16.75
C TYR A 545 4.46 34.82 18.26
N LYS A 546 3.66 35.70 18.89
CA LYS A 546 3.62 35.87 20.36
C LYS A 546 5.01 36.08 20.99
N GLY A 547 5.92 36.79 20.32
CA GLY A 547 7.28 37.01 20.81
C GLY A 547 8.31 35.94 20.44
N HIS A 548 7.90 34.88 19.71
CA HIS A 548 8.79 33.85 19.20
C HIS A 548 9.24 34.15 17.78
N SER A 549 10.48 33.84 17.45
CA SER A 549 11.10 34.20 16.17
C SER A 549 11.61 32.99 15.44
N TYR A 550 11.25 32.86 14.16
CA TYR A 550 11.73 31.81 13.25
C TYR A 550 12.44 32.47 12.06
N SER A 551 13.59 31.93 11.67
CA SER A 551 14.38 32.44 10.54
C SER A 551 14.25 31.54 9.32
N THR A 552 14.28 32.17 8.13
CA THR A 552 14.48 31.46 6.86
C THR A 552 15.97 31.27 6.53
N SER A 553 16.87 31.94 7.27
CA SER A 553 18.31 31.75 7.17
C SER A 553 18.79 30.64 8.10
N ARG A 554 19.80 29.90 7.65
CA ARG A 554 20.44 28.84 8.48
C ARG A 554 21.45 29.40 9.50
N ASN A 555 21.53 30.68 9.69
CA ASN A 555 22.42 31.27 10.69
C ASN A 555 21.85 31.03 12.09
N LEU A 556 22.56 30.26 12.89
CA LEU A 556 22.23 29.97 14.28
C LEU A 556 22.39 31.22 15.10
N ASP A 557 21.27 31.82 15.50
CA ASP A 557 21.20 32.89 16.48
C ASP A 557 20.42 32.37 17.71
N ASN A 558 21.01 32.45 18.87
CA ASN A 558 20.42 32.02 20.15
C ASN A 558 19.16 32.80 20.55
N THR A 559 18.80 33.82 19.79
CA THR A 559 17.57 34.62 19.99
C THR A 559 16.37 34.06 19.22
N MET A 560 16.57 32.98 18.40
CA MET A 560 15.54 32.37 17.58
C MET A 560 15.00 31.10 18.17
N ASP A 561 13.72 30.80 17.95
CA ASP A 561 13.05 29.58 18.39
C ASP A 561 13.12 28.47 17.34
N GLY A 562 13.45 28.78 16.08
CA GLY A 562 13.54 27.78 15.03
C GLY A 562 13.72 28.34 13.61
N PHE A 563 13.47 27.47 12.65
CA PHE A 563 13.70 27.72 11.23
C PHE A 563 12.45 27.41 10.42
N VAL A 564 12.16 28.24 9.40
CA VAL A 564 11.17 27.92 8.35
C VAL A 564 11.92 27.65 7.06
N ILE A 565 11.81 26.40 6.58
CA ILE A 565 12.40 25.97 5.30
C ILE A 565 11.31 26.07 4.24
N ARG A 566 11.50 26.96 3.26
CA ARG A 566 10.54 27.16 2.17
C ARG A 566 10.71 26.11 1.09
N GLU A 567 9.61 25.81 0.41
CA GLU A 567 9.61 24.87 -0.71
C GLU A 567 10.50 25.39 -1.85
N ASP A 568 11.54 24.62 -2.13
CA ASP A 568 12.41 24.73 -3.28
C ASP A 568 12.69 23.31 -3.84
N SER A 569 13.59 23.19 -4.81
CA SER A 569 13.97 21.91 -5.41
C SER A 569 14.69 20.95 -4.44
N GLU A 570 15.14 21.44 -3.29
CA GLU A 570 15.93 20.69 -2.31
C GLU A 570 15.32 20.70 -0.90
N LEU A 571 14.02 21.02 -0.78
CA LEU A 571 13.32 21.12 0.51
C LEU A 571 13.60 19.95 1.45
N GLU A 572 13.46 18.71 0.95
CA GLU A 572 13.67 17.50 1.75
C GLU A 572 15.13 17.36 2.21
N ILE A 573 16.08 17.72 1.33
CA ILE A 573 17.51 17.69 1.68
C ILE A 573 17.81 18.77 2.73
N ASN A 574 17.22 19.96 2.56
CA ASN A 574 17.42 21.08 3.46
C ASN A 574 16.90 20.79 4.87
N ILE A 575 15.72 20.18 4.96
CA ILE A 575 15.12 19.73 6.24
C ILE A 575 16.01 18.68 6.91
N ALA A 576 16.31 17.59 6.20
CA ALA A 576 17.06 16.48 6.77
C ALA A 576 18.50 16.86 7.16
N SER A 577 19.15 17.72 6.35
CA SER A 577 20.50 18.20 6.64
C SER A 577 20.52 19.12 7.87
N LEU A 578 19.52 19.97 8.04
CA LEU A 578 19.42 20.85 9.20
C LEU A 578 19.12 20.03 10.47
N ASP A 579 18.18 19.09 10.39
CA ASP A 579 17.86 18.19 11.50
C ASP A 579 19.10 17.42 11.98
N GLN A 580 19.88 16.87 11.03
CA GLN A 580 21.13 16.17 11.36
C GLN A 580 22.19 17.11 11.93
N GLU A 581 22.37 18.30 11.35
CA GLU A 581 23.32 19.29 11.86
C GLU A 581 23.02 19.69 13.32
N LEU A 582 21.74 19.93 13.65
CA LEU A 582 21.33 20.28 15.02
C LEU A 582 21.51 19.08 15.98
N LYS A 583 21.27 17.86 15.53
CA LYS A 583 21.54 16.63 16.30
C LYS A 583 23.04 16.44 16.56
N ASP A 584 23.88 16.61 15.56
CA ASP A 584 25.34 16.48 15.69
C ASP A 584 25.93 17.48 16.67
N ARG A 585 25.30 18.67 16.77
CA ARG A 585 25.67 19.70 17.76
C ARG A 585 25.04 19.49 19.15
N GLY A 586 24.13 18.51 19.30
CA GLY A 586 23.41 18.24 20.57
C GLY A 586 22.43 19.35 20.99
N ILE A 587 21.90 20.12 20.02
CA ILE A 587 21.02 21.26 20.26
C ILE A 587 19.68 21.16 19.51
N ARG A 588 19.36 20.02 18.93
CA ARG A 588 18.14 19.83 18.10
C ARG A 588 16.85 20.16 18.87
N GLU A 589 16.78 19.87 20.14
CA GLU A 589 15.62 20.13 21.00
C GLU A 589 15.38 21.60 21.31
N ASN A 590 16.37 22.47 21.03
CA ASN A 590 16.27 23.90 21.28
C ASN A 590 15.64 24.67 20.10
N PHE A 591 15.50 24.03 18.96
CA PHE A 591 15.05 24.69 17.72
C PHE A 591 13.98 23.86 17.02
N ASP A 592 12.88 24.51 16.62
CA ASP A 592 11.88 23.90 15.76
C ASP A 592 12.31 24.01 14.29
N ILE A 593 11.98 22.99 13.50
CA ILE A 593 12.11 23.01 12.05
C ILE A 593 10.72 22.94 11.44
N ILE A 594 10.33 23.95 10.67
CA ILE A 594 9.03 24.05 10.03
C ILE A 594 9.21 24.02 8.52
N GLY A 595 8.55 23.07 7.84
CA GLY A 595 8.55 22.97 6.38
C GLY A 595 7.38 23.74 5.78
N GLU A 596 7.63 24.73 4.91
CA GLU A 596 6.56 25.37 4.12
C GLU A 596 6.42 24.64 2.80
N ILE A 597 5.26 23.95 2.58
CA ILE A 597 4.96 23.15 1.40
C ILE A 597 3.80 23.75 0.61
N ASN A 598 3.97 23.90 -0.69
CA ASN A 598 2.91 24.41 -1.56
C ASN A 598 2.00 23.30 -2.10
N TYR A 599 2.46 22.04 -2.04
CA TYR A 599 1.73 20.88 -2.57
C TYR A 599 1.93 19.63 -1.72
N PHE A 600 0.87 18.86 -1.57
CA PHE A 600 0.94 17.47 -1.08
C PHE A 600 -0.04 16.59 -1.85
N ARG A 601 0.28 15.31 -2.02
CA ARG A 601 -0.60 14.34 -2.69
C ARG A 601 -1.74 13.88 -1.80
N ASN A 602 -1.38 13.57 -0.59
CA ASN A 602 -2.27 13.17 0.48
C ASN A 602 -1.57 13.46 1.81
N THR A 603 -2.29 13.31 2.89
CA THR A 603 -1.81 13.59 4.25
C THR A 603 -0.54 12.81 4.64
N GLY A 604 -0.26 11.68 3.97
CA GLY A 604 0.97 10.93 4.19
C GLY A 604 2.25 11.70 3.86
N ASP A 605 2.20 12.66 2.93
CA ASP A 605 3.38 13.49 2.63
C ASP A 605 3.75 14.36 3.85
N ILE A 606 2.77 14.88 4.57
CA ILE A 606 2.98 15.64 5.82
C ILE A 606 3.77 14.78 6.82
N VAL A 607 3.33 13.54 7.03
CA VAL A 607 3.97 12.61 7.97
C VAL A 607 5.41 12.26 7.55
N LYS A 608 5.67 12.18 6.23
CA LYS A 608 7.05 11.99 5.73
C LYS A 608 7.95 13.19 6.02
N TYR A 609 7.44 14.43 5.90
CA TYR A 609 8.22 15.63 6.28
C TYR A 609 8.56 15.65 7.76
N LEU A 610 7.63 15.19 8.63
CA LEU A 610 7.94 15.03 10.06
C LEU A 610 9.07 14.01 10.27
N ALA A 611 9.02 12.87 9.58
CA ALA A 611 10.07 11.85 9.68
C ALA A 611 11.44 12.35 9.16
N LEU A 612 11.46 13.28 8.21
CA LEU A 612 12.69 13.93 7.73
C LEU A 612 13.24 14.97 8.72
N GLY A 613 12.45 15.44 9.68
CA GLY A 613 12.92 16.35 10.71
C GLY A 613 12.06 17.58 10.98
N CYS A 614 10.92 17.75 10.30
CA CYS A 614 10.02 18.83 10.63
C CYS A 614 9.30 18.62 11.96
N ASP A 615 9.16 19.66 12.77
CA ASP A 615 8.26 19.68 13.92
C ASP A 615 6.83 20.06 13.51
N SER A 616 6.67 20.79 12.43
CA SER A 616 5.38 21.13 11.84
C SER A 616 5.52 21.47 10.36
N VAL A 617 4.40 21.49 9.66
CA VAL A 617 4.32 21.80 8.23
C VAL A 617 3.34 22.95 8.01
N ILE A 618 3.74 23.94 7.22
CA ILE A 618 2.87 25.02 6.74
C ILE A 618 2.34 24.61 5.36
N ILE A 619 1.02 24.59 5.20
CA ILE A 619 0.35 24.36 3.92
C ILE A 619 -0.32 25.62 3.43
N SER A 620 -0.23 25.93 2.12
CA SER A 620 -0.92 27.08 1.53
C SER A 620 -2.42 26.80 1.37
N TYR A 621 -3.27 27.79 1.67
CA TYR A 621 -4.71 27.71 1.41
C TYR A 621 -5.04 27.45 -0.07
N GLN A 622 -4.16 27.83 -0.99
CA GLN A 622 -4.33 27.65 -2.43
C GLN A 622 -4.49 26.16 -2.82
N ILE A 623 -3.99 25.23 -2.00
CA ILE A 623 -4.13 23.80 -2.23
C ILE A 623 -5.61 23.38 -2.28
N PHE A 624 -6.47 24.04 -1.51
CA PHE A 624 -7.88 23.68 -1.33
C PHE A 624 -8.87 24.82 -1.61
N GLU A 625 -8.38 25.95 -2.14
CA GLU A 625 -9.19 27.13 -2.46
C GLU A 625 -10.37 26.83 -3.39
N ASP A 626 -10.12 26.09 -4.48
CA ASP A 626 -11.18 25.70 -5.43
C ASP A 626 -12.32 24.93 -4.73
N GLY A 627 -12.01 24.10 -3.75
CA GLY A 627 -12.99 23.33 -2.99
C GLY A 627 -13.79 24.19 -2.01
N LEU A 628 -13.16 25.21 -1.41
CA LEU A 628 -13.83 26.13 -0.51
C LEU A 628 -14.87 26.98 -1.25
N ASN A 629 -14.53 27.45 -2.44
CA ASN A 629 -15.33 28.41 -3.23
C ASN A 629 -16.53 27.76 -3.96
N ASN A 630 -16.63 26.42 -4.02
CA ASN A 630 -17.78 25.73 -4.62
C ASN A 630 -19.08 25.94 -3.81
N SER A 631 -20.14 26.42 -4.45
CA SER A 631 -21.26 27.21 -3.96
C SER A 631 -22.36 26.54 -3.12
N TYR A 632 -22.20 25.32 -2.58
CA TYR A 632 -23.32 24.60 -1.97
C TYR A 632 -23.28 24.39 -0.45
N SER A 633 -22.26 24.89 0.26
CA SER A 633 -22.14 24.78 1.71
C SER A 633 -21.37 25.93 2.32
N ASN A 634 -21.55 26.15 3.62
CA ASN A 634 -20.86 27.16 4.40
C ASN A 634 -19.34 26.97 4.33
N ILE A 635 -18.60 28.00 3.91
CA ILE A 635 -17.14 27.98 3.77
C ILE A 635 -16.42 27.66 5.09
N ARG A 636 -16.99 28.04 6.24
CA ARG A 636 -16.44 27.69 7.57
C ARG A 636 -16.52 26.19 7.84
N GLU A 637 -17.64 25.56 7.53
CA GLU A 637 -17.83 24.12 7.69
C GLU A 637 -16.84 23.34 6.82
N LYS A 638 -16.66 23.77 5.58
CA LYS A 638 -15.68 23.19 4.66
C LYS A 638 -14.24 23.30 5.17
N ALA A 639 -13.87 24.45 5.70
CA ALA A 639 -12.55 24.68 6.28
C ALA A 639 -12.30 23.79 7.50
N VAL A 640 -13.29 23.64 8.38
CA VAL A 640 -13.24 22.71 9.53
C VAL A 640 -13.13 21.27 9.06
N ASN A 641 -13.97 20.86 8.12
CA ASN A 641 -13.95 19.50 7.56
C ASN A 641 -12.58 19.15 6.99
N PHE A 642 -11.98 20.06 6.21
CA PHE A 642 -10.65 19.86 5.64
C PHE A 642 -9.60 19.60 6.72
N LEU A 643 -9.51 20.47 7.73
CA LEU A 643 -8.52 20.33 8.82
C LEU A 643 -8.80 19.09 9.69
N MET A 644 -10.08 18.80 10.00
CA MET A 644 -10.46 17.60 10.73
C MET A 644 -10.17 16.33 9.95
N GLY A 645 -10.39 16.35 8.63
CA GLY A 645 -10.04 15.24 7.75
C GLY A 645 -8.55 14.93 7.78
N ILE A 646 -7.69 15.97 7.65
CA ILE A 646 -6.23 15.83 7.78
C ILE A 646 -5.85 15.27 9.17
N LYS A 647 -6.41 15.82 10.25
CA LYS A 647 -6.13 15.35 11.62
C LYS A 647 -6.46 13.88 11.81
N LYS A 648 -7.62 13.44 11.33
CA LYS A 648 -8.04 12.03 11.40
C LYS A 648 -7.14 11.13 10.55
N GLU A 649 -6.73 11.58 9.36
CA GLU A 649 -5.81 10.81 8.51
C GLU A 649 -4.40 10.69 9.10
N ILE A 650 -3.89 11.75 9.76
CA ILE A 650 -2.63 11.65 10.51
C ILE A 650 -2.75 10.60 11.62
N GLY A 651 -3.88 10.59 12.34
CA GLY A 651 -4.17 9.57 13.36
C GLY A 651 -4.19 8.14 12.78
N LEU A 652 -4.83 7.95 11.63
CA LEU A 652 -4.85 6.65 10.92
C LEU A 652 -3.45 6.20 10.49
N ILE A 653 -2.63 7.10 9.96
CA ILE A 653 -1.24 6.80 9.57
C ILE A 653 -0.44 6.43 10.81
N SER A 654 -0.54 7.21 11.88
CA SER A 654 0.18 6.96 13.14
C SER A 654 -0.18 5.61 13.74
N GLY A 655 -1.47 5.28 13.79
CA GLY A 655 -1.94 3.96 14.23
C GLY A 655 -1.44 2.83 13.34
N ALA A 656 -1.50 3.00 12.01
CA ALA A 656 -0.97 2.04 11.05
C ALA A 656 0.55 1.85 11.15
N MET A 657 1.27 2.84 11.65
CA MET A 657 2.71 2.78 11.97
C MET A 657 3.00 2.24 13.38
N GLY A 658 1.99 2.05 14.22
CA GLY A 658 2.14 1.63 15.62
C GLY A 658 2.70 2.75 16.51
N ILE A 659 2.33 4.00 16.27
CA ILE A 659 2.82 5.19 16.96
C ILE A 659 1.71 5.79 17.81
N ALA A 660 1.85 5.76 19.13
CA ALA A 660 0.91 6.33 20.09
C ALA A 660 1.12 7.84 20.34
N ASN A 661 2.36 8.31 20.22
CA ASN A 661 2.71 9.73 20.40
C ASN A 661 3.53 10.17 19.18
N LEU A 662 2.92 11.01 18.34
CA LEU A 662 3.48 11.32 17.03
C LEU A 662 4.76 12.16 17.16
N GLN A 663 4.75 13.24 17.93
CA GLN A 663 5.90 14.14 18.03
C GLN A 663 7.19 13.42 18.44
N TYR A 664 7.14 12.67 19.53
CA TYR A 664 8.34 12.03 20.09
C TYR A 664 8.81 10.80 19.32
N SER A 665 7.94 10.22 18.49
CA SER A 665 8.30 8.99 17.78
C SER A 665 8.72 9.20 16.33
N ILE A 666 8.25 10.30 15.70
CA ILE A 666 8.44 10.48 14.25
C ILE A 666 9.42 11.58 13.89
N VAL A 667 9.47 12.70 14.65
CA VAL A 667 10.29 13.85 14.25
C VAL A 667 11.77 13.47 14.10
N GLY A 668 12.29 13.63 12.87
CA GLY A 668 13.67 13.28 12.53
C GLY A 668 14.00 11.79 12.63
N ASN A 669 13.01 10.91 12.62
CA ASN A 669 13.21 9.45 12.62
C ASN A 669 13.16 8.89 11.20
N THR A 670 14.25 9.02 10.48
CA THR A 670 14.37 8.56 9.09
C THR A 670 14.34 7.03 8.94
N GLU A 671 14.47 6.25 10.00
CA GLU A 671 14.29 4.80 9.97
C GLU A 671 12.85 4.38 9.66
N LEU A 672 11.88 5.27 9.93
CA LEU A 672 10.49 5.09 9.54
C LEU A 672 10.23 5.31 8.06
N LEU A 673 11.26 5.71 7.30
CA LEU A 673 11.21 5.91 5.86
C LEU A 673 12.03 4.86 5.12
N ARG A 674 11.61 4.58 3.88
CA ARG A 674 12.43 3.88 2.88
C ARG A 674 12.32 4.58 1.55
N SER A 675 13.45 4.67 0.85
CA SER A 675 13.48 5.16 -0.53
C SER A 675 13.11 4.05 -1.50
N ILE A 676 12.47 4.45 -2.60
CA ILE A 676 12.14 3.56 -3.71
C ILE A 676 12.85 4.07 -4.94
N ASN A 677 13.96 3.46 -5.33
CA ASN A 677 14.73 3.82 -6.52
C ASN A 677 15.24 5.28 -6.52
N LEU A 678 15.54 5.83 -5.36
CA LEU A 678 16.09 7.17 -5.24
C LEU A 678 17.59 7.18 -5.60
N ASP A 679 18.08 8.31 -6.13
CA ASP A 679 19.52 8.48 -6.34
C ASP A 679 20.32 8.28 -5.05
N ASN A 680 21.41 7.56 -5.12
CA ASN A 680 22.19 7.17 -3.95
C ASN A 680 22.76 8.36 -3.15
N ASN A 681 23.11 9.47 -3.84
CA ASN A 681 23.65 10.65 -3.16
C ASN A 681 22.53 11.39 -2.43
N ILE A 682 21.34 11.46 -3.03
CA ILE A 682 20.16 12.06 -2.39
C ILE A 682 19.75 11.22 -1.17
N ALA A 683 19.63 9.90 -1.33
CA ALA A 683 19.29 8.99 -0.23
C ALA A 683 20.24 9.14 0.97
N ARG A 684 21.54 9.30 0.73
CA ARG A 684 22.53 9.58 1.79
C ARG A 684 22.33 10.94 2.44
N LYS A 685 22.07 11.99 1.64
CA LYS A 685 21.87 13.35 2.18
C LYS A 685 20.66 13.44 3.10
N ILE A 686 19.60 12.70 2.80
CA ILE A 686 18.40 12.65 3.64
C ILE A 686 18.43 11.51 4.68
N ASN A 687 19.51 10.74 4.74
CA ASN A 687 19.70 9.61 5.66
C ASN A 687 18.56 8.58 5.60
N VAL A 688 18.12 8.20 4.41
CA VAL A 688 17.04 7.21 4.20
C VAL A 688 17.58 6.00 3.47
N ALA A 689 17.35 4.81 4.03
CA ALA A 689 17.75 3.56 3.40
C ALA A 689 16.81 3.13 2.27
N GLU A 690 17.34 2.38 1.31
CA GLU A 690 16.54 1.81 0.22
C GLU A 690 15.61 0.70 0.72
N ALA A 691 14.40 0.61 0.17
CA ALA A 691 13.43 -0.42 0.51
C ALA A 691 14.01 -1.83 0.28
N GLY A 692 13.82 -2.72 1.25
CA GLY A 692 14.36 -4.08 1.22
C GLY A 692 15.86 -4.19 1.50
N SER A 693 16.58 -3.10 1.82
CA SER A 693 17.98 -3.19 2.27
C SER A 693 18.07 -3.85 3.66
N THR A 694 19.15 -4.60 3.90
CA THR A 694 19.46 -5.29 5.17
C THR A 694 20.74 -4.74 5.76
#